data_2b4994ae1577089b49cb8f102e5ff2b4
#
_entry.id   2b4994ae1577089b49cb8f102e5ff2b4
#
_cell.length_a   1.000
_cell.length_b   1.000
_cell.length_c   1.000
_cell.angle_alpha   90.00
_cell.angle_beta   90.00
_cell.angle_gamma   90.00
#
_symmetry.space_group_name_H-M   'P 1'
#
loop_
_entity.id
_entity.type
_entity.pdbx_description
1 polymer ?
#
loop_
_entity_poly.entity_id
_entity_poly.type
_entity_poly.pdbx_seq_one_letter_code
_entity_poly.pdbx_strand_id
1 'polypeptide(L)'
;MVNKQFLPICMNDLKERNISQLDFIIITGDAYIDHPSFGSAIIGRTLEREGFTVGIIAQPDWEGIEDFRSLGKPKFAFIINSGNIDSMVNHYTAAKKKRHDDLYSPGGESGHRPDRAVIVYCNRAREAFKNVPIVIGGIEASLRRFAHYDYWSNKVRRSLLIDAKADLLLYGMGEKTVVEMANLFKYGMSIEKMTSIRGSVYATKDISDLEDYVEVPSFEIVSTDKLAYAESYKLQSLEQDDIRGKTIVQKHNDRYVVQNAPQISLTQAEMDITYGLPYTRTYHPIYEAKGGIPAIKEVEFSITSHRGCFGSCSFCALTFHQGRVIQNRSQKSIIDEATLLTTLKNFKGYIHDIGGPTANFRHRACKIQEKVGVCRDKQCMFPTPCKNLIIDHTEYLDLLRKVRVIPNIKKVFIRSGIRYDYLIYDKNTKFFEELCEHHISGQLKVAPEHISDKVLDQMGKSKQEVFDRFVKKYNETNKELDKDQFLVPYFMSSHPGCDLTESIKLSEYINEMGYTPEQVQDFYPTPGSLSTTIFYTGVNPFSGAKVYVPTEQKEKNMQRALMQFKNPENYSIVRDALVKAHREDLIGSDKKSLIPSRPTKANNHPKYQGKKHSKFRTPNTEPGHVSEPAPRTFTKPSLKTTSKPNLKTAPKPSKKRTSNLSPRKRQG
;
A
#
# COMPACT_ATOMS: atom_id res chain seq x y z
N MET A 1 -20.90 -19.27 20.94
CA MET A 1 -19.96 -18.25 20.43
C MET A 1 -18.62 -18.93 20.26
N VAL A 2 -18.08 -18.99 19.07
CA VAL A 2 -16.72 -19.51 18.84
C VAL A 2 -15.77 -18.58 19.61
N ASN A 3 -14.96 -19.15 20.49
CA ASN A 3 -14.01 -18.38 21.28
C ASN A 3 -12.95 -17.85 20.30
N LYS A 4 -13.02 -16.57 19.94
CA LYS A 4 -12.09 -15.94 18.99
C LYS A 4 -10.76 -15.74 19.69
N GLN A 5 -9.85 -16.67 19.49
CA GLN A 5 -8.48 -16.59 20.02
C GLN A 5 -7.52 -16.15 18.91
N PHE A 6 -6.52 -15.35 19.27
CA PHE A 6 -5.40 -15.04 18.36
C PHE A 6 -4.65 -16.30 17.97
N LEU A 7 -4.03 -16.34 16.80
CA LEU A 7 -3.08 -17.41 16.48
C LEU A 7 -1.87 -17.35 17.45
N PRO A 8 -1.25 -18.48 17.76
CA PRO A 8 -0.11 -18.55 18.67
C PRO A 8 1.04 -17.62 18.30
N ILE A 9 1.60 -16.93 19.29
CA ILE A 9 2.78 -16.07 19.15
C ILE A 9 3.90 -16.44 20.12
N CYS A 10 3.64 -17.35 21.07
CA CYS A 10 4.62 -17.81 22.05
C CYS A 10 4.38 -19.27 22.43
N MET A 11 5.37 -19.87 23.12
CA MET A 11 5.28 -21.28 23.55
C MET A 11 4.15 -21.55 24.54
N ASN A 12 3.73 -20.55 25.31
CA ASN A 12 2.57 -20.70 26.22
C ASN A 12 1.27 -20.93 25.43
N ASP A 13 1.07 -20.18 24.35
CA ASP A 13 -0.12 -20.35 23.51
C ASP A 13 -0.20 -21.75 22.91
N LEU A 14 0.96 -22.35 22.56
CA LEU A 14 1.05 -23.72 22.06
C LEU A 14 0.66 -24.73 23.13
N LYS A 15 1.15 -24.56 24.38
CA LYS A 15 0.80 -25.42 25.51
C LYS A 15 -0.70 -25.37 25.82
N GLU A 16 -1.30 -24.17 25.87
CA GLU A 16 -2.73 -23.98 26.12
C GLU A 16 -3.62 -24.64 25.06
N ARG A 17 -3.11 -24.75 23.82
CA ARG A 17 -3.81 -25.39 22.70
C ARG A 17 -3.44 -26.86 22.50
N ASN A 18 -2.58 -27.44 23.35
CA ASN A 18 -2.04 -28.80 23.20
C ASN A 18 -1.35 -29.02 21.85
N ILE A 19 -0.63 -28.00 21.33
CA ILE A 19 0.14 -28.07 20.09
C ILE A 19 1.58 -28.37 20.44
N SER A 20 2.09 -29.53 20.02
CA SER A 20 3.48 -29.93 20.23
C SER A 20 4.44 -29.32 19.22
N GLN A 21 3.98 -29.14 17.99
CA GLN A 21 4.75 -28.54 16.89
C GLN A 21 3.80 -27.86 15.90
N LEU A 22 4.16 -26.69 15.42
CA LEU A 22 3.42 -25.97 14.40
C LEU A 22 3.71 -26.54 13.00
N ASP A 23 2.69 -26.61 12.15
CA ASP A 23 2.86 -26.96 10.74
C ASP A 23 3.56 -25.82 9.99
N PHE A 24 3.11 -24.60 10.20
CA PHE A 24 3.65 -23.38 9.58
C PHE A 24 3.91 -22.28 10.61
N ILE A 25 4.95 -21.49 10.37
CA ILE A 25 5.21 -20.26 11.12
C ILE A 25 5.27 -19.10 10.13
N ILE A 26 4.39 -18.11 10.32
CA ILE A 26 4.38 -16.87 9.53
C ILE A 26 5.29 -15.85 10.20
N ILE A 27 6.28 -15.33 9.44
CA ILE A 27 7.13 -14.22 9.86
C ILE A 27 6.75 -12.99 9.08
N THR A 28 6.39 -11.92 9.79
CA THR A 28 5.86 -10.70 9.16
C THR A 28 6.52 -9.42 9.66
N GLY A 29 6.64 -8.44 8.75
CA GLY A 29 7.18 -7.13 9.09
C GLY A 29 6.19 -6.20 9.82
N ASP A 30 4.90 -6.55 9.90
CA ASP A 30 3.91 -5.82 10.69
C ASP A 30 3.78 -6.42 12.08
N ALA A 31 3.41 -5.60 13.08
CA ALA A 31 2.88 -6.10 14.34
C ALA A 31 1.63 -6.95 14.09
N TYR A 32 1.33 -7.90 14.97
CA TYR A 32 0.22 -8.83 14.76
C TYR A 32 -1.14 -8.17 14.98
N ILE A 33 -1.86 -7.98 13.89
CA ILE A 33 -3.27 -7.57 13.83
C ILE A 33 -4.06 -8.70 13.18
N ASP A 34 -5.01 -9.27 13.90
CA ASP A 34 -5.88 -10.35 13.41
C ASP A 34 -7.16 -9.78 12.80
N HIS A 35 -7.03 -9.23 11.60
CA HIS A 35 -8.10 -8.54 10.88
C HIS A 35 -8.07 -8.90 9.39
N PRO A 36 -9.23 -9.01 8.70
CA PRO A 36 -9.30 -9.38 7.28
C PRO A 36 -8.72 -8.34 6.30
N SER A 37 -8.17 -7.24 6.79
CA SER A 37 -7.38 -6.28 6.01
C SER A 37 -5.87 -6.54 6.08
N PHE A 38 -5.43 -7.58 6.79
CA PHE A 38 -4.01 -7.91 6.97
C PHE A 38 -3.69 -9.28 6.36
N GLY A 39 -2.74 -9.29 5.41
CA GLY A 39 -2.38 -10.48 4.66
C GLY A 39 -1.93 -11.65 5.54
N SER A 40 -1.13 -11.39 6.58
CA SER A 40 -0.67 -12.42 7.52
C SER A 40 -1.82 -13.07 8.29
N ALA A 41 -2.82 -12.28 8.70
CA ALA A 41 -4.04 -12.81 9.35
C ALA A 41 -4.86 -13.65 8.37
N ILE A 42 -5.07 -13.18 7.14
CA ILE A 42 -5.81 -13.92 6.12
C ILE A 42 -5.16 -15.27 5.85
N ILE A 43 -3.87 -15.30 5.58
CA ILE A 43 -3.12 -16.54 5.27
C ILE A 43 -3.12 -17.49 6.48
N GLY A 44 -2.86 -16.97 7.69
CA GLY A 44 -2.87 -17.77 8.90
C GLY A 44 -4.23 -18.39 9.20
N ARG A 45 -5.31 -17.60 9.11
CA ARG A 45 -6.68 -18.07 9.31
C ARG A 45 -7.15 -19.03 8.21
N THR A 46 -6.70 -18.81 6.97
CA THR A 46 -7.00 -19.73 5.87
C THR A 46 -6.37 -21.11 6.12
N LEU A 47 -5.10 -21.16 6.52
CA LEU A 47 -4.43 -22.42 6.86
C LEU A 47 -5.05 -23.09 8.10
N GLU A 48 -5.38 -22.32 9.15
CA GLU A 48 -6.06 -22.83 10.36
C GLU A 48 -7.41 -23.48 10.00
N ARG A 49 -8.19 -22.87 9.10
CA ARG A 49 -9.44 -23.44 8.59
C ARG A 49 -9.24 -24.79 7.89
N GLU A 50 -8.15 -24.95 7.17
CA GLU A 50 -7.82 -26.21 6.47
C GLU A 50 -7.21 -27.29 7.40
N GLY A 51 -7.19 -26.99 8.73
CA GLY A 51 -6.74 -27.93 9.77
C GLY A 51 -5.24 -27.93 10.03
N PHE A 52 -4.50 -26.93 9.56
CA PHE A 52 -3.09 -26.77 9.86
C PHE A 52 -2.89 -25.92 11.13
N THR A 53 -1.85 -26.26 11.89
CA THR A 53 -1.42 -25.44 13.03
C THR A 53 -0.47 -24.34 12.58
N VAL A 54 -0.80 -23.09 12.94
CA VAL A 54 -0.07 -21.90 12.47
C VAL A 54 0.29 -21.01 13.64
N GLY A 55 1.55 -20.54 13.67
CA GLY A 55 2.02 -19.51 14.61
C GLY A 55 2.47 -18.25 13.86
N ILE A 56 2.54 -17.13 14.58
CA ILE A 56 2.98 -15.84 14.01
C ILE A 56 4.16 -15.29 14.80
N ILE A 57 5.24 -14.98 14.12
CA ILE A 57 6.36 -14.18 14.61
C ILE A 57 6.27 -12.82 13.93
N ALA A 58 5.81 -11.81 14.68
CA ALA A 58 5.54 -10.48 14.19
C ALA A 58 6.64 -9.51 14.59
N GLN A 59 7.25 -8.84 13.63
CA GLN A 59 8.37 -7.89 13.84
C GLN A 59 9.46 -8.47 14.75
N PRO A 60 10.07 -9.64 14.37
CA PRO A 60 11.16 -10.21 15.16
C PRO A 60 12.34 -9.24 15.25
N ASP A 61 13.08 -9.31 16.34
CA ASP A 61 14.41 -8.72 16.41
C ASP A 61 15.32 -9.38 15.38
N TRP A 62 15.59 -8.63 14.32
CA TRP A 62 16.34 -9.10 13.17
C TRP A 62 17.87 -8.95 13.33
N GLU A 63 18.35 -8.35 14.40
CA GLU A 63 19.76 -8.28 14.72
C GLU A 63 20.27 -9.66 15.23
N GLY A 64 19.38 -10.43 15.89
CA GLY A 64 19.63 -11.78 16.36
C GLY A 64 18.83 -12.86 15.62
N ILE A 65 18.88 -14.10 16.15
CA ILE A 65 18.12 -15.25 15.65
C ILE A 65 17.14 -15.81 16.68
N GLU A 66 17.14 -15.27 17.90
CA GLU A 66 16.40 -15.87 19.02
C GLU A 66 14.89 -15.74 18.81
N ASP A 67 14.41 -14.59 18.30
CA ASP A 67 13.01 -14.42 17.99
C ASP A 67 12.53 -15.37 16.88
N PHE A 68 13.41 -15.71 15.93
CA PHE A 68 13.11 -16.69 14.87
C PHE A 68 13.01 -18.12 15.39
N ARG A 69 13.49 -18.40 16.62
CA ARG A 69 13.40 -19.66 17.32
C ARG A 69 12.28 -19.73 18.34
N SER A 70 11.64 -18.60 18.65
CA SER A 70 10.69 -18.44 19.75
C SER A 70 9.51 -19.41 19.72
N LEU A 71 9.07 -19.86 18.54
CA LEU A 71 8.00 -20.85 18.34
C LEU A 71 8.50 -22.25 17.97
N GLY A 72 9.81 -22.49 18.04
CA GLY A 72 10.42 -23.75 17.64
C GLY A 72 10.51 -23.93 16.11
N LYS A 73 10.82 -25.17 15.70
CA LYS A 73 10.95 -25.53 14.29
C LYS A 73 9.58 -25.90 13.72
N PRO A 74 9.11 -25.24 12.62
CA PRO A 74 7.88 -25.67 11.96
C PRO A 74 8.06 -27.04 11.30
N LYS A 75 6.98 -27.80 11.19
CA LYS A 75 6.96 -29.11 10.54
C LYS A 75 7.20 -29.01 9.04
N PHE A 76 6.58 -28.01 8.37
CA PHE A 76 6.61 -27.87 6.92
C PHE A 76 7.46 -26.67 6.47
N ALA A 77 7.10 -25.45 6.81
CA ALA A 77 7.80 -24.28 6.27
C ALA A 77 7.64 -23.02 7.15
N PHE A 78 8.57 -22.07 6.97
CA PHE A 78 8.35 -20.67 7.26
C PHE A 78 7.66 -19.99 6.08
N ILE A 79 6.67 -19.11 6.37
CA ILE A 79 6.02 -18.25 5.39
C ILE A 79 6.37 -16.81 5.74
N ILE A 80 7.12 -16.13 4.87
CA ILE A 80 7.76 -14.85 5.19
C ILE A 80 7.22 -13.73 4.30
N ASN A 81 6.86 -12.58 4.91
CA ASN A 81 6.43 -11.38 4.19
C ASN A 81 6.91 -10.09 4.88
N SER A 82 6.88 -8.98 4.15
CA SER A 82 7.24 -7.65 4.66
C SER A 82 6.15 -6.96 5.49
N GLY A 83 4.96 -7.55 5.58
CA GLY A 83 3.74 -6.92 6.09
C GLY A 83 2.82 -6.43 4.97
N ASN A 84 1.86 -5.57 5.31
CA ASN A 84 0.86 -5.02 4.37
C ASN A 84 1.46 -4.05 3.34
N ILE A 85 2.60 -3.46 3.65
CA ILE A 85 3.32 -2.52 2.78
C ILE A 85 4.71 -3.07 2.49
N ASP A 86 5.23 -2.76 1.31
CA ASP A 86 6.62 -2.96 0.96
C ASP A 86 7.54 -2.25 1.97
N SER A 87 8.57 -2.94 2.47
CA SER A 87 9.44 -2.43 3.54
C SER A 87 10.12 -1.12 3.16
N MET A 88 10.59 -1.00 1.92
CA MET A 88 11.26 0.22 1.45
C MET A 88 10.28 1.38 1.27
N VAL A 89 9.06 1.12 0.78
CA VAL A 89 7.99 2.12 0.67
C VAL A 89 7.53 2.59 2.05
N ASN A 90 7.49 1.69 3.02
CA ASN A 90 7.14 2.03 4.40
C ASN A 90 8.20 2.94 5.06
N HIS A 91 9.48 2.66 4.83
CA HIS A 91 10.58 3.36 5.50
C HIS A 91 10.93 4.71 4.87
N TYR A 92 10.74 4.88 3.56
CA TYR A 92 11.23 6.05 2.85
C TYR A 92 10.14 6.79 2.10
N THR A 93 10.30 8.10 1.97
CA THR A 93 9.51 8.94 1.06
C THR A 93 10.00 8.79 -0.38
N ALA A 94 9.26 9.31 -1.36
CA ALA A 94 9.71 9.37 -2.76
C ALA A 94 11.01 10.18 -2.94
N ALA A 95 11.31 11.11 -2.03
CA ALA A 95 12.59 11.84 -1.98
C ALA A 95 13.70 11.07 -1.23
N LYS A 96 13.50 9.77 -0.97
CA LYS A 96 14.42 8.88 -0.22
C LYS A 96 14.75 9.34 1.21
N LYS A 97 13.91 10.19 1.81
CA LYS A 97 14.03 10.57 3.22
C LYS A 97 13.40 9.51 4.09
N LYS A 98 14.08 9.11 5.17
CA LYS A 98 13.54 8.15 6.14
C LYS A 98 12.29 8.74 6.82
N ARG A 99 11.25 7.90 6.98
CA ARG A 99 10.06 8.25 7.76
C ARG A 99 10.35 8.09 9.24
N HIS A 100 9.68 8.88 10.05
CA HIS A 100 9.82 8.82 11.50
C HIS A 100 8.79 7.92 12.15
N ASP A 101 7.69 7.64 11.46
CA ASP A 101 6.57 6.84 11.96
C ASP A 101 6.37 5.57 11.13
N ASP A 102 6.00 4.47 11.80
CA ASP A 102 5.50 3.24 11.18
C ASP A 102 4.15 2.88 11.83
N LEU A 103 3.05 3.16 11.13
CA LEU A 103 1.69 2.91 11.65
C LEU A 103 1.40 1.42 11.92
N TYR A 104 2.20 0.52 11.35
CA TYR A 104 2.07 -0.93 11.52
C TYR A 104 2.94 -1.48 12.66
N SER A 105 3.57 -0.60 13.43
CA SER A 105 4.42 -0.94 14.57
C SER A 105 3.79 -0.48 15.88
N PRO A 106 4.18 -1.08 17.03
CA PRO A 106 3.71 -0.70 18.35
C PRO A 106 3.95 0.79 18.61
N GLY A 107 2.91 1.50 19.07
CA GLY A 107 2.96 2.94 19.33
C GLY A 107 3.19 3.80 18.07
N GLY A 108 3.28 3.22 16.88
CA GLY A 108 3.65 3.94 15.65
C GLY A 108 5.16 4.16 15.49
N GLU A 109 5.99 3.51 16.28
CA GLU A 109 7.45 3.68 16.30
C GLU A 109 8.11 3.02 15.07
N SER A 110 8.98 3.75 14.38
CA SER A 110 9.77 3.24 13.26
C SER A 110 11.01 2.48 13.75
N GLY A 111 11.52 1.55 12.91
CA GLY A 111 12.79 0.84 13.17
C GLY A 111 12.63 -0.63 13.57
N HIS A 112 11.41 -1.10 13.84
CA HIS A 112 11.16 -2.51 14.14
C HIS A 112 11.28 -3.44 12.92
N ARG A 113 11.18 -2.89 11.74
CA ARG A 113 11.30 -3.62 10.46
C ARG A 113 12.64 -3.28 9.80
N PRO A 114 13.40 -4.22 9.24
CA PRO A 114 14.59 -3.91 8.47
C PRO A 114 14.27 -3.42 7.05
N ASP A 115 15.20 -2.74 6.41
CA ASP A 115 15.17 -2.50 4.97
C ASP A 115 15.19 -3.84 4.21
N ARG A 116 14.34 -3.96 3.17
CA ARG A 116 14.20 -5.21 2.40
C ARG A 116 13.91 -6.40 3.31
N ALA A 117 12.90 -6.24 4.15
CA ALA A 117 12.58 -7.13 5.27
C ALA A 117 12.54 -8.61 4.88
N VAL A 118 11.97 -8.95 3.72
CA VAL A 118 11.89 -10.34 3.26
C VAL A 118 13.29 -10.98 3.15
N ILE A 119 14.28 -10.26 2.61
CA ILE A 119 15.67 -10.80 2.49
C ILE A 119 16.27 -11.04 3.87
N VAL A 120 16.15 -10.07 4.77
CA VAL A 120 16.73 -10.16 6.12
C VAL A 120 16.07 -11.29 6.90
N TYR A 121 14.74 -11.36 6.90
CA TYR A 121 14.02 -12.42 7.61
C TYR A 121 14.30 -13.81 7.07
N CYS A 122 14.42 -13.99 5.75
CA CYS A 122 14.83 -15.26 5.16
C CYS A 122 16.22 -15.70 5.62
N ASN A 123 17.18 -14.78 5.64
CA ASN A 123 18.53 -15.09 6.13
C ASN A 123 18.51 -15.51 7.60
N ARG A 124 17.81 -14.77 8.47
CA ARG A 124 17.70 -15.10 9.89
C ARG A 124 16.96 -16.41 10.15
N ALA A 125 15.86 -16.66 9.43
CA ALA A 125 15.14 -17.93 9.51
C ALA A 125 16.03 -19.13 9.08
N ARG A 126 16.83 -18.94 8.03
CA ARG A 126 17.78 -19.96 7.55
C ARG A 126 18.94 -20.20 8.53
N GLU A 127 19.43 -19.15 9.20
CA GLU A 127 20.41 -19.27 10.28
C GLU A 127 19.83 -20.01 11.50
N ALA A 128 18.58 -19.69 11.86
CA ALA A 128 17.89 -20.33 12.98
C ALA A 128 17.65 -21.83 12.72
N PHE A 129 17.25 -22.21 11.50
CA PHE A 129 16.90 -23.59 11.11
C PHE A 129 17.30 -23.86 9.65
N LYS A 130 18.51 -24.38 9.44
CA LYS A 130 19.16 -24.55 8.12
C LYS A 130 18.32 -25.29 7.07
N ASN A 131 17.58 -26.32 7.46
CA ASN A 131 16.93 -27.27 6.56
C ASN A 131 15.40 -27.12 6.54
N VAL A 132 14.86 -25.99 7.02
CA VAL A 132 13.43 -25.71 6.96
C VAL A 132 13.14 -24.98 5.66
N PRO A 133 12.14 -25.42 4.87
CA PRO A 133 11.69 -24.69 3.69
C PRO A 133 11.27 -23.25 4.02
N ILE A 134 11.63 -22.31 3.14
CA ILE A 134 11.27 -20.90 3.24
C ILE A 134 10.42 -20.53 2.06
N VAL A 135 9.17 -20.13 2.33
CA VAL A 135 8.22 -19.62 1.35
C VAL A 135 8.05 -18.13 1.56
N ILE A 136 8.18 -17.34 0.51
CA ILE A 136 7.99 -15.89 0.58
C ILE A 136 6.72 -15.46 -0.13
N GLY A 137 6.08 -14.39 0.36
CA GLY A 137 4.84 -13.88 -0.23
C GLY A 137 4.57 -12.42 0.12
N GLY A 138 3.33 -11.99 -0.10
CA GLY A 138 2.91 -10.61 0.12
C GLY A 138 3.33 -9.64 -0.98
N ILE A 139 3.11 -8.34 -0.76
CA ILE A 139 3.29 -7.33 -1.81
C ILE A 139 4.76 -7.18 -2.23
N GLU A 140 5.71 -7.19 -1.30
CA GLU A 140 7.14 -7.03 -1.59
C GLU A 140 7.64 -8.16 -2.52
N ALA A 141 7.23 -9.40 -2.25
CA ALA A 141 7.55 -10.55 -3.09
C ALA A 141 6.84 -10.50 -4.45
N SER A 142 5.54 -10.19 -4.45
CA SER A 142 4.74 -10.11 -5.68
C SER A 142 5.30 -9.10 -6.69
N LEU A 143 5.86 -7.99 -6.22
CA LEU A 143 6.40 -6.94 -7.08
C LEU A 143 7.83 -7.21 -7.56
N ARG A 144 8.53 -8.20 -6.99
CA ARG A 144 9.95 -8.52 -7.26
C ARG A 144 10.18 -9.96 -7.70
N ARG A 145 9.22 -10.53 -8.42
CA ARG A 145 9.26 -11.93 -8.92
C ARG A 145 10.44 -12.18 -9.85
N PHE A 146 10.73 -11.22 -10.71
CA PHE A 146 11.82 -11.23 -11.68
C PHE A 146 12.84 -10.13 -11.39
N ALA A 147 13.79 -9.97 -12.29
CA ALA A 147 14.67 -8.80 -12.30
C ALA A 147 13.83 -7.52 -12.29
N HIS A 148 14.14 -6.60 -11.39
CA HIS A 148 13.36 -5.40 -11.17
C HIS A 148 14.23 -4.18 -10.89
N TYR A 149 13.80 -3.01 -11.35
CA TYR A 149 14.46 -1.76 -10.99
C TYR A 149 14.19 -1.41 -9.52
N ASP A 150 15.26 -1.28 -8.75
CA ASP A 150 15.24 -0.84 -7.36
C ASP A 150 15.54 0.66 -7.28
N TYR A 151 14.53 1.45 -6.98
CA TYR A 151 14.61 2.91 -6.95
C TYR A 151 15.66 3.44 -5.98
N TRP A 152 15.81 2.79 -4.81
CA TRP A 152 16.72 3.26 -3.74
C TRP A 152 18.18 3.10 -4.11
N SER A 153 18.56 1.95 -4.68
CA SER A 153 19.91 1.68 -5.16
C SER A 153 20.17 2.18 -6.59
N ASN A 154 19.11 2.61 -7.30
CA ASN A 154 19.13 3.02 -8.71
C ASN A 154 19.78 1.95 -9.64
N LYS A 155 19.42 0.69 -9.40
CA LYS A 155 19.95 -0.47 -10.14
C LYS A 155 18.85 -1.49 -10.40
N VAL A 156 19.02 -2.30 -11.43
CA VAL A 156 18.23 -3.51 -11.60
C VAL A 156 18.78 -4.59 -10.66
N ARG A 157 17.90 -5.17 -9.81
CA ARG A 157 18.23 -6.25 -8.91
C ARG A 157 17.66 -7.57 -9.45
N ARG A 158 18.20 -8.67 -8.96
CA ARG A 158 17.71 -10.02 -9.28
C ARG A 158 16.31 -10.25 -8.71
N SER A 159 15.68 -11.33 -9.13
CA SER A 159 14.48 -11.84 -8.46
C SER A 159 14.66 -11.90 -6.94
N LEU A 160 13.62 -11.50 -6.20
CA LEU A 160 13.63 -11.59 -4.74
C LEU A 160 13.79 -13.03 -4.26
N LEU A 161 13.25 -14.01 -5.00
CA LEU A 161 13.44 -15.43 -4.70
C LEU A 161 14.93 -15.81 -4.62
N ILE A 162 15.74 -15.31 -5.56
CA ILE A 162 17.18 -15.54 -5.61
C ILE A 162 17.91 -14.76 -4.51
N ASP A 163 17.59 -13.46 -4.36
CA ASP A 163 18.28 -12.59 -3.37
C ASP A 163 17.98 -13.00 -1.93
N ALA A 164 16.77 -13.48 -1.64
CA ALA A 164 16.37 -13.98 -0.33
C ALA A 164 16.78 -15.44 -0.08
N LYS A 165 17.25 -16.16 -1.10
CA LYS A 165 17.53 -17.61 -1.05
C LYS A 165 16.31 -18.40 -0.54
N ALA A 166 15.13 -17.99 -0.93
CA ALA A 166 13.90 -18.67 -0.61
C ALA A 166 13.68 -19.86 -1.55
N ASP A 167 12.90 -20.83 -1.11
CA ASP A 167 12.66 -22.07 -1.86
C ASP A 167 11.45 -21.92 -2.81
N LEU A 168 10.45 -21.11 -2.41
CA LEU A 168 9.24 -20.84 -3.20
C LEU A 168 8.76 -19.41 -2.95
N LEU A 169 8.21 -18.76 -3.97
CA LEU A 169 7.55 -17.46 -3.85
C LEU A 169 6.08 -17.60 -4.28
N LEU A 170 5.15 -17.16 -3.43
CA LEU A 170 3.73 -17.08 -3.73
C LEU A 170 3.37 -15.63 -4.05
N TYR A 171 2.79 -15.39 -5.23
CA TYR A 171 2.46 -14.03 -5.66
C TYR A 171 0.96 -13.80 -5.83
N GLY A 172 0.57 -12.54 -5.80
CA GLY A 172 -0.82 -12.15 -5.88
C GLY A 172 -1.57 -12.39 -4.57
N MET A 173 -2.86 -12.69 -4.70
CA MET A 173 -3.72 -13.05 -3.57
C MET A 173 -3.57 -14.55 -3.31
N GLY A 174 -2.90 -14.88 -2.22
CA GLY A 174 -2.28 -16.20 -2.01
C GLY A 174 -3.17 -17.28 -1.39
N GLU A 175 -4.47 -17.05 -1.15
CA GLU A 175 -5.32 -17.96 -0.38
C GLU A 175 -5.38 -19.38 -0.99
N LYS A 176 -5.68 -19.48 -2.29
CA LYS A 176 -5.72 -20.79 -2.98
C LYS A 176 -4.34 -21.42 -3.07
N THR A 177 -3.36 -20.62 -3.43
CA THR A 177 -1.97 -21.08 -3.64
C THR A 177 -1.36 -21.63 -2.35
N VAL A 178 -1.59 -20.98 -1.21
CA VAL A 178 -1.06 -21.45 0.08
C VAL A 178 -1.73 -22.73 0.55
N VAL A 179 -3.03 -22.89 0.29
CA VAL A 179 -3.77 -24.13 0.62
C VAL A 179 -3.29 -25.30 -0.24
N GLU A 180 -3.11 -25.07 -1.53
CA GLU A 180 -2.56 -26.09 -2.44
C GLU A 180 -1.16 -26.53 -1.99
N MET A 181 -0.27 -25.59 -1.74
CA MET A 181 1.07 -25.87 -1.20
C MET A 181 1.01 -26.64 0.13
N ALA A 182 0.17 -26.22 1.06
CA ALA A 182 0.06 -26.86 2.37
C ALA A 182 -0.44 -28.32 2.26
N ASN A 183 -1.38 -28.60 1.36
CA ASN A 183 -1.84 -29.95 1.10
C ASN A 183 -0.75 -30.83 0.46
N LEU A 184 0.06 -30.28 -0.46
CA LEU A 184 1.20 -31.02 -1.03
C LEU A 184 2.21 -31.40 0.06
N PHE A 185 2.53 -30.51 1.00
CA PHE A 185 3.34 -30.85 2.16
C PHE A 185 2.73 -31.96 3.03
N LYS A 186 1.40 -31.87 3.27
CA LYS A 186 0.66 -32.90 4.03
C LYS A 186 0.73 -34.27 3.37
N TYR A 187 0.77 -34.33 2.05
CA TYR A 187 0.95 -35.57 1.28
C TYR A 187 2.42 -35.99 1.13
N GLY A 188 3.35 -35.32 1.79
CA GLY A 188 4.78 -35.68 1.81
C GLY A 188 5.60 -35.21 0.61
N MET A 189 5.05 -34.29 -0.21
CA MET A 189 5.82 -33.72 -1.32
C MET A 189 6.87 -32.75 -0.80
N SER A 190 8.10 -32.88 -1.27
CA SER A 190 9.15 -31.91 -0.96
C SER A 190 8.99 -30.62 -1.76
N ILE A 191 9.45 -29.48 -1.20
CA ILE A 191 9.23 -28.16 -1.80
C ILE A 191 9.87 -28.02 -3.19
N GLU A 192 10.98 -28.71 -3.44
CA GLU A 192 11.69 -28.69 -4.73
C GLU A 192 10.86 -29.31 -5.86
N LYS A 193 9.87 -30.14 -5.51
CA LYS A 193 8.94 -30.78 -6.47
C LYS A 193 7.65 -29.97 -6.69
N MET A 194 7.45 -28.87 -5.95
CA MET A 194 6.25 -28.03 -6.06
C MET A 194 6.36 -27.01 -7.20
N THR A 195 6.59 -27.52 -8.42
CA THR A 195 6.90 -26.70 -9.61
C THR A 195 5.67 -26.33 -10.43
N SER A 196 4.47 -26.90 -10.15
CA SER A 196 3.27 -26.71 -10.95
C SER A 196 2.16 -25.87 -10.31
N ILE A 197 2.40 -25.34 -9.10
CA ILE A 197 1.39 -24.57 -8.36
C ILE A 197 1.13 -23.23 -9.06
N ARG A 198 -0.10 -22.95 -9.45
CA ARG A 198 -0.47 -21.65 -10.01
C ARG A 198 -0.28 -20.53 -8.96
N GLY A 199 0.18 -19.36 -9.43
CA GLY A 199 0.47 -18.24 -8.52
C GLY A 199 1.77 -18.40 -7.72
N SER A 200 2.66 -19.31 -8.15
CA SER A 200 3.98 -19.49 -7.53
C SER A 200 5.13 -19.15 -8.48
N VAL A 201 6.31 -18.96 -7.89
CA VAL A 201 7.58 -18.78 -8.58
C VAL A 201 8.62 -19.66 -7.91
N TYR A 202 9.39 -20.41 -8.69
CA TYR A 202 10.47 -21.27 -8.22
C TYR A 202 11.75 -21.05 -9.03
N ALA A 203 12.87 -21.57 -8.55
CA ALA A 203 14.14 -21.52 -9.27
C ALA A 203 14.63 -22.93 -9.61
N THR A 204 15.06 -23.13 -10.85
CA THR A 204 15.58 -24.42 -11.34
C THR A 204 16.83 -24.20 -12.20
N LYS A 205 17.60 -25.28 -12.39
CA LYS A 205 18.70 -25.31 -13.38
C LYS A 205 18.26 -25.87 -14.73
N ASP A 206 17.17 -26.61 -14.75
CA ASP A 206 16.64 -27.27 -15.91
C ASP A 206 15.19 -26.86 -16.19
N ILE A 207 14.89 -26.53 -17.42
CA ILE A 207 13.59 -26.15 -17.93
C ILE A 207 13.16 -27.05 -19.11
N SER A 208 13.81 -28.16 -19.34
CA SER A 208 13.53 -29.07 -20.46
C SER A 208 12.12 -29.65 -20.43
N ASP A 209 11.53 -29.77 -19.23
CA ASP A 209 10.16 -30.28 -19.04
C ASP A 209 9.08 -29.21 -19.18
N LEU A 210 9.46 -27.94 -19.41
CA LEU A 210 8.48 -26.85 -19.56
C LEU A 210 8.00 -26.74 -21.01
N GLU A 211 6.69 -26.79 -21.17
CA GLU A 211 6.01 -26.55 -22.42
C GLU A 211 5.27 -25.20 -22.39
N ASP A 212 5.12 -24.55 -23.56
CA ASP A 212 4.31 -23.33 -23.77
C ASP A 212 4.56 -22.20 -22.75
N TYR A 213 5.80 -21.78 -22.60
CA TYR A 213 6.20 -20.66 -21.75
C TYR A 213 6.65 -19.43 -22.56
N VAL A 214 6.69 -18.29 -21.88
CA VAL A 214 7.25 -17.02 -22.40
C VAL A 214 8.61 -16.80 -21.76
N GLU A 215 9.67 -16.75 -22.55
CA GLU A 215 10.99 -16.38 -22.09
C GLU A 215 11.16 -14.86 -22.16
N VAL A 216 11.59 -14.24 -21.08
CA VAL A 216 11.92 -12.82 -21.01
C VAL A 216 13.44 -12.65 -20.99
N PRO A 217 13.98 -11.52 -21.46
CA PRO A 217 15.41 -11.24 -21.43
C PRO A 217 16.03 -11.53 -20.05
N SER A 218 17.23 -12.14 -20.06
CA SER A 218 17.91 -12.57 -18.82
C SER A 218 18.23 -11.40 -17.89
N PHE A 219 18.49 -11.69 -16.61
CA PHE A 219 18.90 -10.68 -15.63
C PHE A 219 20.13 -9.90 -16.10
N GLU A 220 21.11 -10.58 -16.69
CA GLU A 220 22.37 -9.99 -17.17
C GLU A 220 22.08 -8.93 -18.25
N ILE A 221 21.20 -9.26 -19.18
CA ILE A 221 20.79 -8.37 -20.27
C ILE A 221 19.99 -7.18 -19.72
N VAL A 222 18.92 -7.42 -18.95
CA VAL A 222 18.06 -6.33 -18.44
C VAL A 222 18.77 -5.42 -17.42
N SER A 223 19.86 -5.89 -16.81
CA SER A 223 20.65 -5.08 -15.88
C SER A 223 21.50 -4.02 -16.56
N THR A 224 21.79 -4.18 -17.85
CA THR A 224 22.67 -3.30 -18.65
C THR A 224 21.93 -2.62 -19.81
N ASP A 225 20.91 -3.27 -20.36
CA ASP A 225 20.11 -2.77 -21.48
C ASP A 225 18.71 -2.34 -21.03
N LYS A 226 18.43 -1.04 -21.12
CA LYS A 226 17.14 -0.45 -20.75
C LYS A 226 16.01 -0.84 -21.70
N LEU A 227 16.27 -1.11 -22.98
CA LEU A 227 15.24 -1.53 -23.93
C LEU A 227 14.86 -2.98 -23.67
N ALA A 228 15.82 -3.84 -23.38
CA ALA A 228 15.56 -5.20 -22.95
C ALA A 228 14.77 -5.25 -21.62
N TYR A 229 15.04 -4.31 -20.69
CA TYR A 229 14.22 -4.17 -19.47
C TYR A 229 12.77 -3.78 -19.79
N ALA A 230 12.57 -2.84 -20.72
CA ALA A 230 11.23 -2.45 -21.16
C ALA A 230 10.47 -3.62 -21.81
N GLU A 231 11.13 -4.40 -22.66
CA GLU A 231 10.54 -5.59 -23.29
C GLU A 231 10.21 -6.68 -22.25
N SER A 232 11.11 -6.93 -21.29
CA SER A 232 10.83 -7.85 -20.17
C SER A 232 9.58 -7.46 -19.41
N TYR A 233 9.40 -6.17 -19.08
CA TYR A 233 8.17 -5.67 -18.42
C TYR A 233 6.94 -5.91 -19.29
N LYS A 234 7.00 -5.59 -20.58
CA LYS A 234 5.88 -5.76 -21.52
C LYS A 234 5.41 -7.20 -21.55
N LEU A 235 6.33 -8.16 -21.75
CA LEU A 235 6.03 -9.59 -21.76
C LEU A 235 5.40 -10.05 -20.44
N GLN A 236 5.98 -9.67 -19.29
CA GLN A 236 5.42 -9.97 -17.97
C GLN A 236 4.00 -9.40 -17.81
N SER A 237 3.76 -8.17 -18.29
CA SER A 237 2.45 -7.51 -18.18
C SER A 237 1.36 -8.19 -19.01
N LEU A 238 1.70 -8.76 -20.18
CA LEU A 238 0.77 -9.47 -21.05
C LEU A 238 0.30 -10.79 -20.43
N GLU A 239 1.08 -11.39 -19.55
CA GLU A 239 0.78 -12.66 -18.89
C GLU A 239 0.18 -12.48 -17.48
N GLN A 240 -0.32 -11.28 -17.13
CA GLN A 240 -1.01 -11.00 -15.86
C GLN A 240 -2.52 -11.35 -15.92
N ASP A 241 -2.87 -12.43 -16.56
CA ASP A 241 -4.25 -12.90 -16.74
C ASP A 241 -4.45 -14.24 -16.04
N ASP A 242 -5.47 -14.35 -15.21
CA ASP A 242 -5.77 -15.57 -14.45
C ASP A 242 -6.35 -16.70 -15.31
N ILE A 243 -6.81 -16.41 -16.55
CA ILE A 243 -7.37 -17.38 -17.48
C ILE A 243 -6.34 -17.78 -18.55
N ARG A 244 -5.71 -16.81 -19.22
CA ARG A 244 -4.82 -17.02 -20.38
C ARG A 244 -3.36 -16.77 -20.11
N GLY A 245 -3.00 -16.34 -18.88
CA GLY A 245 -1.62 -16.13 -18.52
C GLY A 245 -0.81 -17.41 -18.63
N LYS A 246 0.36 -17.31 -19.27
CA LYS A 246 1.31 -18.40 -19.44
C LYS A 246 2.37 -18.39 -18.34
N THR A 247 3.10 -19.48 -18.25
CA THR A 247 4.35 -19.56 -17.52
C THR A 247 5.38 -18.59 -18.12
N ILE A 248 6.12 -17.89 -17.26
CA ILE A 248 7.19 -16.97 -17.66
C ILE A 248 8.52 -17.46 -17.12
N VAL A 249 9.56 -17.41 -17.94
CA VAL A 249 10.91 -17.84 -17.56
C VAL A 249 11.90 -16.68 -17.73
N GLN A 250 12.73 -16.45 -16.72
CA GLN A 250 13.87 -15.53 -16.80
C GLN A 250 15.15 -16.20 -16.33
N LYS A 251 16.18 -16.15 -17.15
CA LYS A 251 17.51 -16.68 -16.78
C LYS A 251 18.24 -15.72 -15.83
N HIS A 252 18.85 -16.27 -14.80
CA HIS A 252 19.67 -15.61 -13.80
C HIS A 252 20.96 -16.41 -13.60
N ASN A 253 22.04 -16.06 -14.29
CA ASN A 253 23.31 -16.81 -14.34
C ASN A 253 23.10 -18.28 -14.72
N ASP A 254 23.35 -19.20 -13.79
CA ASP A 254 23.24 -20.66 -13.97
C ASP A 254 21.87 -21.24 -13.64
N ARG A 255 20.87 -20.39 -13.33
CA ARG A 255 19.50 -20.79 -12.94
C ARG A 255 18.45 -20.06 -13.75
N TYR A 256 17.27 -20.64 -13.78
CA TYR A 256 16.06 -20.04 -14.29
C TYR A 256 15.11 -19.73 -13.15
N VAL A 257 14.52 -18.55 -13.17
CA VAL A 257 13.37 -18.20 -12.35
C VAL A 257 12.13 -18.43 -13.20
N VAL A 258 11.28 -19.35 -12.74
CA VAL A 258 10.07 -19.79 -13.44
C VAL A 258 8.86 -19.31 -12.65
N GLN A 259 8.04 -18.47 -13.26
CA GLN A 259 6.77 -18.03 -12.72
C GLN A 259 5.66 -18.86 -13.38
N ASN A 260 4.94 -19.63 -12.60
CA ASN A 260 3.73 -20.31 -13.07
C ASN A 260 2.63 -19.29 -13.40
N ALA A 261 1.65 -19.70 -14.22
CA ALA A 261 0.50 -18.87 -14.55
C ALA A 261 -0.17 -18.32 -13.28
N PRO A 262 -0.77 -17.10 -13.33
CA PRO A 262 -1.48 -16.54 -12.18
C PRO A 262 -2.56 -17.47 -11.63
N GLN A 263 -2.77 -17.44 -10.32
CA GLN A 263 -3.85 -18.19 -9.69
C GLN A 263 -5.20 -17.69 -10.18
N ILE A 264 -6.14 -18.60 -10.35
CA ILE A 264 -7.53 -18.26 -10.72
C ILE A 264 -8.14 -17.38 -9.61
N SER A 265 -8.76 -16.29 -10.01
CA SER A 265 -9.46 -15.36 -9.12
C SER A 265 -10.46 -16.08 -8.21
N LEU A 266 -10.58 -15.62 -6.96
CA LEU A 266 -11.56 -16.17 -6.03
C LEU A 266 -12.98 -15.93 -6.54
N THR A 267 -13.82 -16.95 -6.41
CA THR A 267 -15.26 -16.84 -6.59
C THR A 267 -15.88 -16.03 -5.45
N GLN A 268 -17.12 -15.56 -5.63
CA GLN A 268 -17.84 -14.85 -4.56
C GLN A 268 -17.96 -15.69 -3.27
N ALA A 269 -18.24 -16.99 -3.40
CA ALA A 269 -18.34 -17.89 -2.25
C ALA A 269 -17.00 -18.03 -1.51
N GLU A 270 -15.88 -18.15 -2.23
CA GLU A 270 -14.54 -18.19 -1.63
C GLU A 270 -14.17 -16.87 -0.95
N MET A 271 -14.55 -15.74 -1.56
CA MET A 271 -14.40 -14.42 -0.93
C MET A 271 -15.22 -14.33 0.38
N ASP A 272 -16.47 -14.76 0.36
CA ASP A 272 -17.34 -14.78 1.53
C ASP A 272 -16.75 -15.64 2.66
N ILE A 273 -16.24 -16.80 2.33
CA ILE A 273 -15.53 -17.68 3.27
C ILE A 273 -14.31 -16.98 3.87
N THR A 274 -13.44 -16.41 3.03
CA THR A 274 -12.20 -15.74 3.47
C THR A 274 -12.49 -14.61 4.44
N TYR A 275 -13.47 -13.77 4.16
CA TYR A 275 -13.83 -12.65 5.03
C TYR A 275 -14.72 -13.05 6.23
N GLY A 276 -15.32 -14.22 6.20
CA GLY A 276 -16.10 -14.81 7.30
C GLY A 276 -15.28 -15.60 8.31
N LEU A 277 -13.94 -15.74 8.15
CA LEU A 277 -13.09 -16.44 9.09
C LEU A 277 -13.11 -15.77 10.49
N PRO A 278 -12.76 -16.50 11.56
CA PRO A 278 -12.98 -16.04 12.94
C PRO A 278 -11.93 -15.02 13.41
N TYR A 279 -11.77 -13.94 12.69
CA TYR A 279 -10.86 -12.84 13.08
C TYR A 279 -11.28 -12.21 14.40
N THR A 280 -10.30 -11.86 15.25
CA THR A 280 -10.54 -11.08 16.48
C THR A 280 -10.86 -9.62 16.19
N ARG A 281 -10.46 -9.11 15.03
CA ARG A 281 -10.63 -7.74 14.52
C ARG A 281 -9.90 -6.67 15.33
N THR A 282 -8.82 -7.04 15.98
CA THR A 282 -7.98 -6.14 16.74
C THR A 282 -6.51 -6.60 16.69
N TYR A 283 -5.61 -5.78 17.24
CA TYR A 283 -4.23 -6.19 17.46
C TYR A 283 -4.09 -7.07 18.69
N HIS A 284 -3.01 -7.85 18.76
CA HIS A 284 -2.73 -8.71 19.90
C HIS A 284 -2.49 -7.91 21.19
N PRO A 285 -3.04 -8.31 22.35
CA PRO A 285 -2.98 -7.57 23.62
C PRO A 285 -1.57 -7.21 24.10
N ILE A 286 -0.54 -7.95 23.70
CA ILE A 286 0.87 -7.64 24.07
C ILE A 286 1.30 -6.22 23.71
N TYR A 287 0.61 -5.56 22.75
CA TYR A 287 0.93 -4.21 22.30
C TYR A 287 0.23 -3.10 23.10
N GLU A 288 -0.72 -3.44 23.99
CA GLU A 288 -1.46 -2.44 24.80
C GLU A 288 -0.52 -1.53 25.59
N ALA A 289 0.45 -2.11 26.30
CA ALA A 289 1.43 -1.37 27.10
C ALA A 289 2.34 -0.43 26.25
N LYS A 290 2.42 -0.68 24.94
CA LYS A 290 3.21 0.10 23.98
C LYS A 290 2.35 1.12 23.20
N GLY A 291 1.10 1.37 23.61
CA GLY A 291 0.19 2.31 22.94
C GLY A 291 -0.62 1.72 21.77
N GLY A 292 -0.67 0.38 21.64
CA GLY A 292 -1.40 -0.32 20.60
C GLY A 292 -0.77 -0.18 19.21
N ILE A 293 -1.54 -0.52 18.17
CA ILE A 293 -1.08 -0.43 16.77
C ILE A 293 -1.96 0.59 16.03
N PRO A 294 -1.41 1.74 15.59
CA PRO A 294 -2.22 2.81 14.98
C PRO A 294 -3.00 2.39 13.74
N ALA A 295 -2.46 1.49 12.92
CA ALA A 295 -3.07 1.04 11.67
C ALA A 295 -4.48 0.44 11.85
N ILE A 296 -4.84 -0.06 13.04
CA ILE A 296 -6.18 -0.61 13.30
C ILE A 296 -7.28 0.44 13.14
N LYS A 297 -6.99 1.72 13.46
CA LYS A 297 -7.97 2.81 13.42
C LYS A 297 -8.55 3.05 12.02
N GLU A 298 -7.79 2.71 10.98
CA GLU A 298 -8.23 2.88 9.60
C GLU A 298 -9.19 1.78 9.14
N VAL A 299 -9.13 0.60 9.75
CA VAL A 299 -9.83 -0.61 9.29
C VAL A 299 -10.82 -1.19 10.27
N GLU A 300 -10.75 -0.87 11.58
CA GLU A 300 -11.57 -1.47 12.65
C GLU A 300 -13.06 -1.51 12.31
N PHE A 301 -13.61 -0.44 11.76
CA PHE A 301 -15.00 -0.30 11.33
C PHE A 301 -15.15 -0.08 9.83
N SER A 302 -14.23 -0.62 9.04
CA SER A 302 -14.28 -0.62 7.58
C SER A 302 -14.48 -2.03 7.05
N ILE A 303 -15.23 -2.16 5.96
CA ILE A 303 -15.58 -3.45 5.35
C ILE A 303 -14.99 -3.51 3.95
N THR A 304 -14.12 -4.48 3.71
CA THR A 304 -13.64 -4.77 2.36
C THR A 304 -14.74 -5.50 1.58
N SER A 305 -15.25 -4.87 0.54
CA SER A 305 -16.35 -5.40 -0.25
C SER A 305 -15.89 -6.19 -1.48
N HIS A 306 -14.69 -5.94 -1.97
CA HIS A 306 -14.10 -6.58 -3.15
C HIS A 306 -12.59 -6.38 -3.20
N ARG A 307 -11.94 -7.11 -4.10
CA ARG A 307 -10.53 -6.99 -4.48
C ARG A 307 -10.39 -6.87 -5.99
N GLY A 308 -9.19 -6.49 -6.45
CA GLY A 308 -8.92 -6.25 -7.86
C GLY A 308 -9.32 -4.86 -8.33
N CYS A 309 -8.78 -4.42 -9.47
CA CYS A 309 -9.06 -3.10 -10.04
C CYS A 309 -8.83 -3.10 -11.56
N PHE A 310 -9.87 -2.89 -12.35
CA PHE A 310 -9.75 -2.77 -13.80
C PHE A 310 -9.35 -1.36 -14.27
N GLY A 311 -9.13 -0.42 -13.35
CA GLY A 311 -8.66 0.94 -13.66
C GLY A 311 -7.31 0.98 -14.34
N SER A 312 -6.42 0.05 -14.01
CA SER A 312 -5.11 -0.17 -14.68
C SER A 312 -4.24 1.07 -14.81
N CYS A 313 -4.28 1.98 -13.80
CA CYS A 313 -3.41 3.16 -13.77
C CYS A 313 -1.94 2.72 -13.83
N SER A 314 -1.14 3.35 -14.69
CA SER A 314 0.23 2.96 -15.02
C SER A 314 1.20 2.94 -13.84
N PHE A 315 0.93 3.76 -12.81
CA PHE A 315 1.76 3.89 -11.61
C PHE A 315 1.33 2.95 -10.46
N CYS A 316 0.17 2.27 -10.60
CA CYS A 316 -0.44 1.55 -9.47
C CYS A 316 0.01 0.10 -9.41
N ALA A 317 0.68 -0.27 -8.31
CA ALA A 317 1.12 -1.65 -8.05
C ALA A 317 -0.03 -2.60 -7.70
N LEU A 318 -1.20 -2.10 -7.30
CA LEU A 318 -2.36 -2.94 -6.92
C LEU A 318 -2.79 -3.86 -8.06
N THR A 319 -2.81 -3.36 -9.29
CA THR A 319 -3.18 -4.16 -10.46
C THR A 319 -2.22 -5.33 -10.66
N PHE A 320 -0.93 -5.14 -10.38
CA PHE A 320 0.10 -6.17 -10.51
C PHE A 320 0.06 -7.20 -9.36
N HIS A 321 -0.48 -6.80 -8.21
CA HIS A 321 -0.62 -7.67 -7.03
C HIS A 321 -2.01 -8.33 -6.94
N GLN A 322 -3.09 -7.56 -7.05
CA GLN A 322 -4.47 -8.07 -6.90
C GLN A 322 -5.13 -8.48 -8.21
N GLY A 323 -4.54 -8.11 -9.36
CA GLY A 323 -5.12 -8.38 -10.68
C GLY A 323 -6.14 -7.32 -11.13
N ARG A 324 -6.61 -7.52 -12.38
CA ARG A 324 -7.57 -6.64 -13.07
C ARG A 324 -9.00 -7.16 -13.03
N VAL A 325 -9.23 -8.32 -12.43
CA VAL A 325 -10.54 -8.96 -12.27
C VAL A 325 -11.11 -8.59 -10.90
N ILE A 326 -12.33 -8.09 -10.86
CA ILE A 326 -13.01 -7.82 -9.60
C ILE A 326 -13.48 -9.13 -8.97
N GLN A 327 -13.11 -9.33 -7.72
CA GLN A 327 -13.50 -10.45 -6.87
C GLN A 327 -14.34 -9.87 -5.74
N ASN A 328 -15.67 -9.93 -5.88
CA ASN A 328 -16.59 -9.29 -4.94
C ASN A 328 -17.16 -10.30 -3.92
N ARG A 329 -17.50 -9.77 -2.77
CA ARG A 329 -18.28 -10.46 -1.73
C ARG A 329 -19.77 -10.34 -2.00
N SER A 330 -20.55 -11.29 -1.53
CA SER A 330 -22.00 -11.19 -1.54
C SER A 330 -22.50 -10.09 -0.60
N GLN A 331 -23.67 -9.54 -0.90
CA GLN A 331 -24.32 -8.60 0.00
C GLN A 331 -24.54 -9.20 1.38
N LYS A 332 -24.96 -10.49 1.42
CA LYS A 332 -25.17 -11.21 2.70
C LYS A 332 -23.90 -11.19 3.55
N SER A 333 -22.76 -11.56 3.01
CA SER A 333 -21.49 -11.57 3.73
C SER A 333 -21.12 -10.18 4.29
N ILE A 334 -21.38 -9.11 3.55
CA ILE A 334 -21.11 -7.73 3.99
C ILE A 334 -22.10 -7.29 5.06
N ILE A 335 -23.37 -7.63 4.92
CA ILE A 335 -24.43 -7.33 5.91
C ILE A 335 -24.16 -8.08 7.22
N ASP A 336 -23.80 -9.35 7.16
CA ASP A 336 -23.43 -10.16 8.32
C ASP A 336 -22.24 -9.53 9.07
N GLU A 337 -21.23 -9.08 8.33
CA GLU A 337 -20.08 -8.37 8.91
C GLU A 337 -20.46 -7.02 9.51
N ALA A 338 -21.27 -6.22 8.82
CA ALA A 338 -21.75 -4.94 9.34
C ALA A 338 -22.55 -5.14 10.63
N THR A 339 -23.38 -6.19 10.70
CA THR A 339 -24.12 -6.57 11.90
C THR A 339 -23.16 -6.99 13.01
N LEU A 340 -22.14 -7.79 12.73
CA LEU A 340 -21.10 -8.15 13.69
C LEU A 340 -20.39 -6.90 14.26
N LEU A 341 -20.06 -5.91 13.42
CA LEU A 341 -19.41 -4.68 13.89
C LEU A 341 -20.25 -3.93 14.93
N THR A 342 -21.59 -3.98 14.83
CA THR A 342 -22.48 -3.32 15.83
C THR A 342 -22.38 -3.93 17.22
N THR A 343 -21.84 -5.15 17.36
CA THR A 343 -21.66 -5.84 18.64
C THR A 343 -20.32 -5.57 19.31
N LEU A 344 -19.40 -4.89 18.60
CA LEU A 344 -18.06 -4.59 19.13
C LEU A 344 -18.12 -3.46 20.16
N LYS A 345 -17.36 -3.61 21.25
CA LYS A 345 -17.37 -2.69 22.40
C LYS A 345 -17.16 -1.21 22.05
N ASN A 346 -16.31 -0.93 21.05
CA ASN A 346 -15.94 0.43 20.66
C ASN A 346 -16.81 1.01 19.53
N PHE A 347 -17.81 0.27 19.06
CA PHE A 347 -18.64 0.73 17.94
C PHE A 347 -19.55 1.88 18.36
N LYS A 348 -19.45 3.01 17.65
CA LYS A 348 -20.21 4.25 17.92
C LYS A 348 -21.34 4.50 16.92
N GLY A 349 -21.66 3.52 16.07
CA GLY A 349 -22.69 3.61 15.05
C GLY A 349 -22.17 4.06 13.67
N TYR A 350 -20.88 4.09 13.45
CA TYR A 350 -20.30 4.55 12.19
C TYR A 350 -19.54 3.44 11.48
N ILE A 351 -20.01 3.06 10.29
CA ILE A 351 -19.22 2.28 9.34
C ILE A 351 -18.37 3.29 8.55
N HIS A 352 -17.06 3.16 8.66
CA HIS A 352 -16.13 4.13 8.07
C HIS A 352 -15.97 3.97 6.57
N ASP A 353 -16.11 2.74 6.06
CA ASP A 353 -16.00 2.42 4.64
C ASP A 353 -16.67 1.10 4.31
N ILE A 354 -17.29 1.00 3.14
CA ILE A 354 -17.65 -0.26 2.47
C ILE A 354 -17.06 -0.17 1.08
N GLY A 355 -15.82 -0.66 0.92
CA GLY A 355 -15.07 -0.40 -0.30
C GLY A 355 -14.02 -1.45 -0.62
N GLY A 356 -13.02 -1.04 -1.37
CA GLY A 356 -11.91 -1.85 -1.85
C GLY A 356 -10.84 -0.97 -2.47
N PRO A 357 -10.04 -1.44 -3.43
CA PRO A 357 -9.06 -0.60 -4.13
C PRO A 357 -9.69 0.65 -4.78
N THR A 358 -10.96 0.57 -5.12
CA THR A 358 -11.83 1.63 -5.63
C THR A 358 -13.26 1.29 -5.23
N ALA A 359 -13.90 2.10 -4.39
CA ALA A 359 -15.17 1.75 -3.73
C ALA A 359 -16.28 1.31 -4.68
N ASN A 360 -16.42 1.97 -5.82
CA ASN A 360 -17.51 1.76 -6.74
C ASN A 360 -17.24 0.73 -7.86
N PHE A 361 -16.20 -0.12 -7.72
CA PHE A 361 -15.97 -1.24 -8.63
C PHE A 361 -16.51 -2.53 -8.01
N ARG A 362 -17.81 -2.78 -8.12
CA ARG A 362 -18.48 -3.90 -7.45
C ARG A 362 -18.75 -5.13 -8.34
N HIS A 363 -18.39 -5.08 -9.61
CA HIS A 363 -18.56 -6.21 -10.54
C HIS A 363 -17.44 -6.25 -11.57
N ARG A 364 -17.33 -7.33 -12.31
CA ARG A 364 -16.36 -7.47 -13.40
C ARG A 364 -16.58 -6.38 -14.44
N ALA A 365 -15.51 -5.94 -15.09
CA ALA A 365 -15.57 -4.86 -16.07
C ALA A 365 -16.55 -5.14 -17.23
N CYS A 366 -16.63 -6.37 -17.69
CA CYS A 366 -17.54 -6.79 -18.77
C CYS A 366 -17.78 -8.30 -18.77
N LYS A 367 -18.83 -8.75 -19.45
CA LYS A 367 -19.18 -10.18 -19.60
C LYS A 367 -18.11 -11.00 -20.36
N ILE A 368 -17.35 -10.36 -21.25
CA ILE A 368 -16.28 -11.02 -22.01
C ILE A 368 -15.17 -11.48 -21.07
N GLN A 369 -14.88 -10.72 -20.03
CA GLN A 369 -13.84 -11.02 -19.04
C GLN A 369 -14.05 -12.35 -18.32
N GLU A 370 -15.28 -12.83 -18.20
CA GLU A 370 -15.60 -14.12 -17.58
C GLU A 370 -15.11 -15.31 -18.41
N LYS A 371 -15.07 -15.15 -19.74
CA LYS A 371 -14.75 -16.25 -20.67
C LYS A 371 -13.29 -16.22 -21.13
N VAL A 372 -12.76 -15.01 -21.39
CA VAL A 372 -11.46 -14.85 -22.04
C VAL A 372 -10.44 -14.08 -21.18
N GLY A 373 -10.78 -13.75 -19.94
CA GLY A 373 -9.91 -12.99 -19.06
C GLY A 373 -9.79 -11.51 -19.45
N VAL A 374 -8.72 -10.85 -19.01
CA VAL A 374 -8.49 -9.42 -19.25
C VAL A 374 -7.93 -9.16 -20.65
N CYS A 375 -8.29 -8.02 -21.25
CA CYS A 375 -7.74 -7.63 -22.55
C CYS A 375 -6.23 -7.36 -22.44
N ARG A 376 -5.44 -7.89 -23.40
CA ARG A 376 -4.00 -7.68 -23.50
C ARG A 376 -3.65 -6.36 -24.19
N ASP A 377 -4.48 -5.92 -25.12
CA ASP A 377 -4.27 -4.82 -26.06
C ASP A 377 -4.90 -3.48 -25.64
N LYS A 378 -5.73 -3.48 -24.57
CA LYS A 378 -6.45 -2.27 -24.13
C LYS A 378 -6.80 -2.27 -22.65
N GLN A 379 -7.05 -1.09 -22.14
CA GLN A 379 -7.57 -0.84 -20.80
C GLN A 379 -9.08 -0.61 -20.84
N CYS A 380 -9.76 -0.86 -19.71
CA CYS A 380 -11.21 -0.72 -19.64
C CYS A 380 -11.68 0.74 -19.59
N MET A 381 -10.85 1.63 -19.03
CA MET A 381 -11.19 3.03 -18.76
C MET A 381 -10.41 4.03 -19.61
N PHE A 382 -9.33 3.61 -20.27
CA PHE A 382 -8.41 4.49 -20.99
C PHE A 382 -8.23 4.06 -22.46
N PRO A 383 -8.10 5.02 -23.40
CA PRO A 383 -8.20 6.49 -23.27
C PRO A 383 -9.63 6.97 -23.04
N THR A 384 -10.61 6.17 -23.35
CA THR A 384 -12.05 6.37 -23.10
C THR A 384 -12.65 5.06 -22.60
N PRO A 385 -13.77 5.10 -21.86
CA PRO A 385 -14.43 3.87 -21.40
C PRO A 385 -14.73 2.91 -22.57
N CYS A 386 -14.33 1.64 -22.38
CA CYS A 386 -14.57 0.60 -23.38
C CYS A 386 -16.08 0.44 -23.63
N LYS A 387 -16.50 0.27 -24.89
CA LYS A 387 -17.93 0.09 -25.25
C LYS A 387 -18.61 -1.11 -24.59
N ASN A 388 -17.81 -2.12 -24.17
CA ASN A 388 -18.30 -3.29 -23.48
C ASN A 388 -18.25 -3.14 -21.95
N LEU A 389 -17.73 -2.00 -21.42
CA LEU A 389 -17.67 -1.76 -19.99
C LEU A 389 -19.08 -1.68 -19.41
N ILE A 390 -19.34 -2.45 -18.38
CA ILE A 390 -20.57 -2.36 -17.61
C ILE A 390 -20.40 -1.21 -16.64
N ILE A 391 -21.30 -0.24 -16.68
CA ILE A 391 -21.32 0.92 -15.78
C ILE A 391 -22.67 0.89 -15.07
N ASP A 392 -22.69 0.35 -13.86
CA ASP A 392 -23.91 0.14 -13.08
C ASP A 392 -23.56 0.14 -11.59
N HIS A 393 -24.19 1.01 -10.80
CA HIS A 393 -24.02 1.11 -9.36
C HIS A 393 -25.27 0.63 -8.60
N THR A 394 -26.25 0.02 -9.26
CA THR A 394 -27.53 -0.39 -8.65
C THR A 394 -27.33 -1.38 -7.52
N GLU A 395 -26.47 -2.38 -7.72
CA GLU A 395 -26.15 -3.39 -6.68
C GLU A 395 -25.45 -2.75 -5.47
N TYR A 396 -24.52 -1.84 -5.72
CA TYR A 396 -23.79 -1.16 -4.65
C TYR A 396 -24.71 -0.23 -3.85
N LEU A 397 -25.60 0.50 -4.53
CA LEU A 397 -26.59 1.34 -3.87
C LEU A 397 -27.54 0.53 -3.00
N ASP A 398 -28.05 -0.59 -3.51
CA ASP A 398 -28.91 -1.51 -2.76
C ASP A 398 -28.23 -2.05 -1.50
N LEU A 399 -26.96 -2.46 -1.62
CA LEU A 399 -26.14 -2.86 -0.47
C LEU A 399 -26.03 -1.75 0.57
N LEU A 400 -25.69 -0.52 0.17
CA LEU A 400 -25.53 0.61 1.08
C LEU A 400 -26.84 0.94 1.79
N ARG A 401 -27.98 0.87 1.10
CA ARG A 401 -29.32 1.05 1.68
C ARG A 401 -29.62 -0.01 2.74
N LYS A 402 -29.34 -1.29 2.45
CA LYS A 402 -29.51 -2.41 3.38
C LYS A 402 -28.65 -2.25 4.64
N VAL A 403 -27.40 -1.82 4.50
CA VAL A 403 -26.53 -1.61 5.65
C VAL A 403 -26.96 -0.40 6.49
N ARG A 404 -27.47 0.68 5.88
CA ARG A 404 -27.95 1.86 6.61
C ARG A 404 -29.11 1.58 7.58
N VAL A 405 -29.91 0.56 7.32
CA VAL A 405 -31.08 0.24 8.14
C VAL A 405 -30.79 -0.80 9.24
N ILE A 406 -29.57 -1.30 9.34
CA ILE A 406 -29.17 -2.22 10.42
C ILE A 406 -29.24 -1.48 11.76
N PRO A 407 -29.90 -2.07 12.80
CA PRO A 407 -29.96 -1.47 14.12
C PRO A 407 -28.57 -1.06 14.65
N ASN A 408 -28.48 0.07 15.33
CA ASN A 408 -27.25 0.69 15.86
C ASN A 408 -26.30 1.28 14.81
N ILE A 409 -26.57 1.20 13.52
CA ILE A 409 -25.82 1.93 12.50
C ILE A 409 -26.47 3.29 12.29
N LYS A 410 -25.70 4.35 12.55
CA LYS A 410 -26.12 5.75 12.38
C LYS A 410 -25.74 6.31 11.01
N LYS A 411 -24.54 5.96 10.52
CA LYS A 411 -24.01 6.42 9.22
C LYS A 411 -23.11 5.35 8.60
N VAL A 412 -23.13 5.30 7.28
CA VAL A 412 -22.25 4.48 6.46
C VAL A 412 -21.52 5.43 5.52
N PHE A 413 -20.19 5.51 5.62
CA PHE A 413 -19.36 6.36 4.80
C PHE A 413 -18.64 5.56 3.71
N ILE A 414 -18.17 6.24 2.68
CA ILE A 414 -17.29 5.73 1.62
C ILE A 414 -16.01 6.55 1.68
N ARG A 415 -14.89 5.91 2.07
CA ARG A 415 -13.57 6.54 2.23
C ARG A 415 -12.51 6.04 1.25
N SER A 416 -12.65 4.84 0.73
CA SER A 416 -11.67 4.19 -0.16
C SER A 416 -11.55 4.84 -1.56
N GLY A 417 -12.22 5.96 -1.77
CA GLY A 417 -12.18 6.72 -3.01
C GLY A 417 -13.16 6.23 -4.06
N ILE A 418 -13.68 7.18 -4.82
CA ILE A 418 -14.60 6.94 -5.93
C ILE A 418 -13.86 7.17 -7.25
N ARG A 419 -13.99 6.23 -8.19
CA ARG A 419 -13.62 6.46 -9.58
C ARG A 419 -14.68 7.38 -10.21
N TYR A 420 -14.41 8.67 -10.15
CA TYR A 420 -15.28 9.70 -10.69
C TYR A 420 -15.49 9.53 -12.20
N ASP A 421 -14.44 9.11 -12.91
CA ASP A 421 -14.41 8.86 -14.35
C ASP A 421 -15.14 7.58 -14.78
N TYR A 422 -15.55 6.74 -13.84
CA TYR A 422 -16.49 5.64 -14.04
C TYR A 422 -17.91 6.08 -13.67
N LEU A 423 -18.05 6.76 -12.52
CA LEU A 423 -19.34 7.19 -12.00
C LEU A 423 -20.06 8.19 -12.93
N ILE A 424 -19.32 9.14 -13.56
CA ILE A 424 -19.91 10.17 -14.41
C ILE A 424 -20.58 9.62 -15.67
N TYR A 425 -20.29 8.38 -16.05
CA TYR A 425 -20.90 7.68 -17.19
C TYR A 425 -22.09 6.79 -16.81
N ASP A 426 -22.42 6.69 -15.52
CA ASP A 426 -23.62 5.97 -15.11
C ASP A 426 -24.88 6.75 -15.54
N LYS A 427 -25.75 6.08 -16.27
CA LYS A 427 -27.03 6.64 -16.71
C LYS A 427 -28.03 6.77 -15.57
N ASN A 428 -27.88 5.94 -14.52
CA ASN A 428 -28.70 5.99 -13.32
C ASN A 428 -28.07 6.96 -12.30
N THR A 429 -28.62 8.16 -12.17
CA THR A 429 -28.11 9.20 -11.27
C THR A 429 -28.34 8.94 -9.79
N LYS A 430 -29.20 7.99 -9.43
CA LYS A 430 -29.60 7.73 -8.03
C LYS A 430 -28.41 7.41 -7.10
N PHE A 431 -27.45 6.66 -7.61
CA PHE A 431 -26.25 6.38 -6.80
C PHE A 431 -25.46 7.66 -6.52
N PHE A 432 -25.33 8.55 -7.51
CA PHE A 432 -24.62 9.82 -7.33
C PHE A 432 -25.31 10.71 -6.30
N GLU A 433 -26.64 10.83 -6.39
CA GLU A 433 -27.47 11.61 -5.48
C GLU A 433 -27.37 11.06 -4.05
N GLU A 434 -27.60 9.76 -3.82
CA GLU A 434 -27.53 9.16 -2.49
C GLU A 434 -26.09 9.10 -1.92
N LEU A 435 -25.07 9.01 -2.78
CA LEU A 435 -23.67 9.18 -2.36
C LEU A 435 -23.49 10.54 -1.68
N CYS A 436 -23.93 11.63 -2.32
CA CYS A 436 -23.82 12.98 -1.78
C CYS A 436 -24.71 13.16 -0.54
N GLU A 437 -25.93 12.61 -0.55
CA GLU A 437 -26.89 12.79 0.54
C GLU A 437 -26.47 12.04 1.82
N HIS A 438 -25.96 10.81 1.70
CA HIS A 438 -25.86 9.89 2.83
C HIS A 438 -24.46 9.39 3.16
N HIS A 439 -23.52 9.33 2.17
CA HIS A 439 -22.28 8.56 2.29
C HIS A 439 -21.00 9.40 2.34
N ILE A 440 -21.11 10.72 2.26
CA ILE A 440 -19.99 11.65 2.35
C ILE A 440 -20.01 12.33 3.71
N SER A 441 -18.86 12.35 4.40
CA SER A 441 -18.70 12.98 5.73
C SER A 441 -18.26 14.44 5.68
N GLY A 442 -18.67 15.20 4.64
CA GLY A 442 -18.26 16.58 4.39
C GLY A 442 -17.14 16.70 3.34
N GLN A 443 -16.38 15.66 3.09
CA GLN A 443 -15.31 15.65 2.09
C GLN A 443 -15.35 14.37 1.24
N LEU A 444 -15.34 14.54 -0.09
CA LEU A 444 -15.16 13.42 -1.02
C LEU A 444 -13.75 13.44 -1.60
N LYS A 445 -13.00 12.39 -1.38
CA LYS A 445 -11.67 12.20 -1.95
C LYS A 445 -11.77 11.63 -3.36
N VAL A 446 -11.15 12.29 -4.31
CA VAL A 446 -11.05 11.85 -5.71
C VAL A 446 -9.61 11.98 -6.20
N ALA A 447 -9.22 11.12 -7.13
CA ALA A 447 -7.84 11.04 -7.59
C ALA A 447 -7.73 11.34 -9.10
N PRO A 448 -7.81 12.61 -9.53
CA PRO A 448 -7.51 12.99 -10.91
C PRO A 448 -6.03 12.79 -11.24
N GLU A 449 -5.13 12.87 -10.27
CA GLU A 449 -3.68 12.73 -10.31
C GLU A 449 -2.96 13.88 -11.04
N HIS A 450 -3.48 14.35 -12.15
CA HIS A 450 -3.01 15.49 -12.93
C HIS A 450 -4.14 16.10 -13.75
N ILE A 451 -3.87 17.22 -14.46
CA ILE A 451 -4.85 17.83 -15.38
C ILE A 451 -4.32 17.93 -16.81
N SER A 452 -3.02 17.81 -17.02
CA SER A 452 -2.46 17.80 -18.36
C SER A 452 -2.75 16.47 -19.04
N ASP A 453 -3.39 16.51 -20.20
CA ASP A 453 -3.72 15.32 -20.98
C ASP A 453 -2.47 14.52 -21.39
N LYS A 454 -1.34 15.23 -21.68
CA LYS A 454 -0.05 14.59 -21.95
C LYS A 454 0.42 13.71 -20.78
N VAL A 455 0.25 14.16 -19.56
CA VAL A 455 0.64 13.41 -18.35
C VAL A 455 -0.38 12.33 -18.04
N LEU A 456 -1.67 12.64 -18.15
CA LEU A 456 -2.78 11.71 -17.93
C LEU A 456 -2.71 10.51 -18.88
N ASP A 457 -2.26 10.72 -20.13
CA ASP A 457 -2.02 9.64 -21.09
C ASP A 457 -0.93 8.66 -20.59
N GLN A 458 0.16 9.17 -20.03
CA GLN A 458 1.19 8.32 -19.44
C GLN A 458 0.73 7.63 -18.15
N MET A 459 -0.23 8.23 -17.43
CA MET A 459 -0.83 7.65 -16.24
C MET A 459 -1.91 6.60 -16.54
N GLY A 460 -2.40 6.51 -17.79
CA GLY A 460 -3.56 5.68 -18.13
C GLY A 460 -4.84 6.18 -17.46
N LYS A 461 -5.02 7.51 -17.37
CA LYS A 461 -6.16 8.19 -16.72
C LYS A 461 -7.03 8.92 -17.75
N SER A 462 -8.28 9.15 -17.38
CA SER A 462 -9.21 9.96 -18.17
C SER A 462 -8.73 11.40 -18.31
N LYS A 463 -9.10 12.04 -19.41
CA LYS A 463 -8.77 13.44 -19.72
C LYS A 463 -9.35 14.42 -18.70
N GLN A 464 -8.76 15.63 -18.62
CA GLN A 464 -9.19 16.72 -17.75
C GLN A 464 -10.69 16.99 -17.87
N GLU A 465 -11.23 17.06 -19.08
CA GLU A 465 -12.65 17.33 -19.36
C GLU A 465 -13.60 16.42 -18.55
N VAL A 466 -13.23 15.15 -18.35
CA VAL A 466 -14.04 14.21 -17.57
C VAL A 466 -14.08 14.59 -16.10
N PHE A 467 -12.96 15.09 -15.58
CA PHE A 467 -12.88 15.58 -14.21
C PHE A 467 -13.71 16.87 -14.04
N ASP A 468 -13.60 17.81 -14.97
CA ASP A 468 -14.36 19.06 -14.92
C ASP A 468 -15.89 18.81 -14.96
N ARG A 469 -16.32 17.88 -15.80
CA ARG A 469 -17.74 17.43 -15.83
C ARG A 469 -18.18 16.86 -14.49
N PHE A 470 -17.32 16.05 -13.85
CA PHE A 470 -17.61 15.49 -12.53
C PHE A 470 -17.69 16.59 -11.47
N VAL A 471 -16.74 17.52 -11.42
CA VAL A 471 -16.74 18.66 -10.48
C VAL A 471 -18.01 19.48 -10.63
N LYS A 472 -18.40 19.80 -11.87
CA LYS A 472 -19.64 20.54 -12.16
C LYS A 472 -20.86 19.79 -11.59
N LYS A 473 -21.03 18.52 -11.95
CA LYS A 473 -22.17 17.71 -11.47
C LYS A 473 -22.19 17.58 -9.95
N TYR A 474 -21.03 17.41 -9.33
CA TYR A 474 -20.90 17.31 -7.87
C TYR A 474 -21.38 18.60 -7.17
N ASN A 475 -20.97 19.76 -7.67
CA ASN A 475 -21.36 21.05 -7.10
C ASN A 475 -22.86 21.32 -7.31
N GLU A 476 -23.41 20.99 -8.49
CA GLU A 476 -24.84 21.11 -8.78
C GLU A 476 -25.66 20.23 -7.85
N THR A 477 -25.31 18.94 -7.70
CA THR A 477 -26.01 18.00 -6.81
C THR A 477 -25.95 18.44 -5.34
N ASN A 478 -24.81 18.92 -4.86
CA ASN A 478 -24.70 19.42 -3.48
C ASN A 478 -25.56 20.67 -3.25
N LYS A 479 -25.66 21.55 -4.25
CA LYS A 479 -26.52 22.72 -4.18
C LYS A 479 -27.99 22.32 -4.14
N GLU A 480 -28.41 21.35 -4.94
CA GLU A 480 -29.78 20.81 -4.96
C GLU A 480 -30.17 20.15 -3.63
N LEU A 481 -29.19 19.43 -3.00
CA LEU A 481 -29.39 18.75 -1.74
C LEU A 481 -29.15 19.62 -0.51
N ASP A 482 -28.84 20.90 -0.67
CA ASP A 482 -28.45 21.83 0.41
C ASP A 482 -27.34 21.27 1.30
N LYS A 483 -26.28 20.74 0.67
CA LYS A 483 -25.10 20.15 1.34
C LYS A 483 -23.88 21.05 1.19
N ASP A 484 -23.16 21.24 2.30
CA ASP A 484 -21.87 21.91 2.33
C ASP A 484 -20.75 20.86 2.34
N GLN A 485 -20.46 20.31 1.17
CA GLN A 485 -19.45 19.25 0.97
C GLN A 485 -18.40 19.68 -0.03
N PHE A 486 -17.16 19.21 0.17
CA PHE A 486 -16.02 19.62 -0.62
C PHE A 486 -15.34 18.44 -1.30
N LEU A 487 -14.84 18.66 -2.52
CA LEU A 487 -13.93 17.75 -3.19
C LEU A 487 -12.52 17.95 -2.65
N VAL A 488 -11.84 16.83 -2.38
CA VAL A 488 -10.41 16.80 -2.03
C VAL A 488 -9.68 16.05 -3.15
N PRO A 489 -9.22 16.77 -4.20
CA PRO A 489 -8.49 16.14 -5.28
C PRO A 489 -7.07 15.79 -4.87
N TYR A 490 -6.65 14.56 -5.18
CA TYR A 490 -5.27 14.13 -5.06
C TYR A 490 -4.54 14.37 -6.37
N PHE A 491 -3.41 15.06 -6.28
CA PHE A 491 -2.51 15.34 -7.40
C PHE A 491 -1.12 14.76 -7.15
N MET A 492 -0.44 14.40 -8.22
CA MET A 492 0.88 13.76 -8.21
C MET A 492 1.88 14.57 -9.03
N SER A 493 3.03 14.91 -8.43
CA SER A 493 4.17 15.50 -9.13
C SER A 493 5.14 14.45 -9.64
N SER A 494 6.00 14.85 -10.53
CA SER A 494 7.19 14.09 -10.96
C SER A 494 6.89 12.73 -11.61
N HIS A 495 5.68 12.54 -12.14
CA HIS A 495 5.35 11.36 -12.93
C HIS A 495 6.06 11.43 -14.31
N PRO A 496 6.48 10.29 -14.89
CA PRO A 496 6.94 10.27 -16.28
C PRO A 496 5.96 10.97 -17.23
N GLY A 497 6.47 11.84 -18.10
CA GLY A 497 5.67 12.71 -18.97
C GLY A 497 5.44 14.12 -18.41
N CYS A 498 5.67 14.35 -17.11
CA CYS A 498 5.49 15.65 -16.46
C CYS A 498 6.81 16.45 -16.46
N ASP A 499 6.90 17.47 -17.28
CA ASP A 499 7.94 18.50 -17.24
C ASP A 499 7.46 19.73 -16.45
N LEU A 500 8.29 20.77 -16.34
CA LEU A 500 7.90 21.99 -15.61
C LEU A 500 6.71 22.71 -16.24
N THR A 501 6.55 22.66 -17.56
CA THR A 501 5.41 23.29 -18.25
C THR A 501 4.11 22.62 -17.82
N GLU A 502 4.08 21.29 -17.80
CA GLU A 502 2.89 20.54 -17.38
C GLU A 502 2.59 20.73 -15.90
N SER A 503 3.63 20.83 -15.05
CA SER A 503 3.45 21.15 -13.62
C SER A 503 2.90 22.55 -13.38
N ILE A 504 3.29 23.54 -14.18
CA ILE A 504 2.77 24.91 -14.10
C ILE A 504 1.29 24.93 -14.48
N LYS A 505 0.89 24.24 -15.56
CA LYS A 505 -0.53 24.09 -15.91
C LYS A 505 -1.36 23.54 -14.74
N LEU A 506 -0.84 22.54 -14.04
CA LEU A 506 -1.50 22.00 -12.85
C LEU A 506 -1.63 23.07 -11.75
N SER A 507 -0.60 23.90 -11.55
CA SER A 507 -0.62 24.96 -10.55
C SER A 507 -1.62 26.06 -10.90
N GLU A 508 -1.73 26.43 -12.19
CA GLU A 508 -2.74 27.36 -12.69
C GLU A 508 -4.16 26.82 -12.41
N TYR A 509 -4.41 25.56 -12.72
CA TYR A 509 -5.69 24.91 -12.42
C TYR A 509 -6.01 24.88 -10.92
N ILE A 510 -5.03 24.54 -10.07
CA ILE A 510 -5.18 24.59 -8.60
C ILE A 510 -5.51 26.01 -8.13
N ASN A 511 -4.92 27.05 -8.75
CA ASN A 511 -5.20 28.43 -8.43
C ASN A 511 -6.63 28.83 -8.83
N GLU A 512 -7.09 28.41 -10.00
CA GLU A 512 -8.46 28.63 -10.50
C GLU A 512 -9.51 27.95 -9.61
N MET A 513 -9.24 26.74 -9.16
CA MET A 513 -10.10 26.04 -8.19
C MET A 513 -10.20 26.74 -6.84
N GLY A 514 -9.30 27.68 -6.52
CA GLY A 514 -9.24 28.35 -5.21
C GLY A 514 -8.83 27.45 -4.05
N TYR A 515 -8.47 26.19 -4.32
CA TYR A 515 -8.05 25.19 -3.35
C TYR A 515 -6.52 25.03 -3.39
N THR A 516 -5.90 24.89 -2.23
CA THR A 516 -4.47 24.57 -2.15
C THR A 516 -4.31 23.22 -1.45
N PRO A 517 -3.76 22.19 -2.12
CA PRO A 517 -3.57 20.90 -1.51
C PRO A 517 -2.65 20.98 -0.29
N GLU A 518 -3.13 20.53 0.87
CA GLU A 518 -2.30 20.40 2.07
C GLU A 518 -1.30 19.25 1.92
N GLN A 519 -1.75 18.15 1.30
CA GLN A 519 -0.92 16.99 1.02
C GLN A 519 -0.77 16.82 -0.50
N VAL A 520 0.46 16.70 -0.94
CA VAL A 520 0.83 16.41 -2.33
C VAL A 520 1.68 15.15 -2.37
N GLN A 521 1.48 14.36 -3.42
CA GLN A 521 2.22 13.13 -3.62
C GLN A 521 3.25 13.33 -4.74
N ASP A 522 4.46 12.84 -4.51
CA ASP A 522 5.43 12.68 -5.58
C ASP A 522 5.28 11.28 -6.16
N PHE A 523 5.48 11.13 -7.46
CA PHE A 523 5.55 9.81 -8.07
C PHE A 523 6.59 8.94 -7.35
N TYR A 524 6.17 7.76 -6.94
CA TYR A 524 7.00 6.81 -6.23
C TYR A 524 7.27 5.61 -7.14
N PRO A 525 8.49 5.45 -7.67
CA PRO A 525 8.82 4.32 -8.54
C PRO A 525 8.73 2.99 -7.79
N THR A 526 7.58 2.34 -7.89
CA THR A 526 7.32 1.04 -7.27
C THR A 526 7.57 -0.07 -8.28
N PRO A 527 8.35 -1.12 -7.96
CA PRO A 527 8.61 -2.23 -8.89
C PRO A 527 7.31 -2.84 -9.46
N GLY A 528 7.37 -3.34 -10.68
CA GLY A 528 6.23 -4.00 -11.34
C GLY A 528 5.17 -3.05 -11.92
N SER A 529 5.35 -1.73 -11.88
CA SER A 529 4.46 -0.77 -12.54
C SER A 529 4.99 -0.28 -13.88
N LEU A 530 4.09 0.05 -14.82
CA LEU A 530 4.45 0.62 -16.12
C LEU A 530 5.21 1.94 -15.96
N SER A 531 4.71 2.82 -15.08
CA SER A 531 5.34 4.12 -14.83
C SER A 531 6.75 3.98 -14.29
N THR A 532 7.04 2.96 -13.48
CA THR A 532 8.41 2.69 -13.00
C THR A 532 9.31 2.20 -14.12
N THR A 533 8.79 1.39 -15.02
CA THR A 533 9.52 0.97 -16.22
C THR A 533 9.86 2.16 -17.09
N ILE A 534 8.91 3.04 -17.38
CA ILE A 534 9.14 4.27 -18.13
C ILE A 534 10.14 5.19 -17.38
N PHE A 535 10.01 5.31 -16.06
CA PHE A 535 10.91 6.12 -15.24
C PHE A 535 12.37 5.67 -15.37
N TYR A 536 12.61 4.37 -15.39
CA TYR A 536 13.96 3.81 -15.51
C TYR A 536 14.49 3.86 -16.95
N THR A 537 13.65 3.53 -17.93
CA THR A 537 14.08 3.34 -19.32
C THR A 537 14.00 4.61 -20.16
N GLY A 538 13.08 5.53 -19.85
CA GLY A 538 12.73 6.67 -20.69
C GLY A 538 11.86 6.31 -21.90
N VAL A 539 11.35 5.07 -21.97
CA VAL A 539 10.56 4.57 -23.12
C VAL A 539 9.29 3.89 -22.64
N ASN A 540 8.19 4.13 -23.35
CA ASN A 540 6.95 3.36 -23.14
C ASN A 540 7.08 2.01 -23.85
N PRO A 541 7.06 0.86 -23.13
CA PRO A 541 7.32 -0.45 -23.71
C PRO A 541 6.24 -0.93 -24.70
N PHE A 542 5.05 -0.35 -24.68
CA PHE A 542 3.96 -0.74 -25.57
C PHE A 542 3.98 0.03 -26.91
N SER A 543 4.32 1.32 -26.88
CA SER A 543 4.36 2.17 -28.07
C SER A 543 5.76 2.38 -28.65
N GLY A 544 6.82 2.08 -27.90
CA GLY A 544 8.21 2.40 -28.26
C GLY A 544 8.55 3.88 -28.16
N ALA A 545 7.60 4.74 -27.78
CA ALA A 545 7.79 6.19 -27.73
C ALA A 545 8.70 6.59 -26.57
N LYS A 546 9.60 7.55 -26.82
CA LYS A 546 10.38 8.21 -25.77
C LYS A 546 9.46 9.06 -24.90
N VAL A 547 9.67 9.00 -23.60
CA VAL A 547 8.89 9.73 -22.59
C VAL A 547 9.85 10.55 -21.74
N TYR A 548 9.52 11.83 -21.52
CA TYR A 548 10.26 12.68 -20.61
C TYR A 548 10.18 12.13 -19.18
N VAL A 549 11.29 12.14 -18.46
CA VAL A 549 11.35 11.67 -17.07
C VAL A 549 12.10 12.70 -16.21
N PRO A 550 11.46 13.28 -15.18
CA PRO A 550 12.14 14.17 -14.25
C PRO A 550 13.08 13.34 -13.34
N THR A 551 14.36 13.31 -13.65
CA THR A 551 15.36 12.54 -12.89
C THR A 551 16.03 13.37 -11.81
N GLU A 552 16.23 14.68 -12.06
CA GLU A 552 16.93 15.59 -11.15
C GLU A 552 16.09 15.93 -9.91
N GLN A 553 16.69 15.82 -8.73
CA GLN A 553 16.02 16.14 -7.46
C GLN A 553 15.58 17.62 -7.40
N LYS A 554 16.36 18.52 -8.01
CA LYS A 554 16.02 19.96 -8.07
C LYS A 554 14.70 20.18 -8.81
N GLU A 555 14.51 19.51 -9.95
CA GLU A 555 13.27 19.61 -10.73
C GLU A 555 12.10 18.98 -10.01
N LYS A 556 12.28 17.80 -9.40
CA LYS A 556 11.21 17.17 -8.56
C LYS A 556 10.76 18.09 -7.44
N ASN A 557 11.72 18.77 -6.79
CA ASN A 557 11.38 19.75 -5.76
C ASN A 557 10.61 20.95 -6.32
N MET A 558 10.95 21.42 -7.53
CA MET A 558 10.23 22.50 -8.22
C MET A 558 8.78 22.06 -8.53
N GLN A 559 8.59 20.89 -9.14
CA GLN A 559 7.26 20.35 -9.45
C GLN A 559 6.40 20.19 -8.22
N ARG A 560 6.98 19.70 -7.11
CA ARG A 560 6.28 19.60 -5.83
C ARG A 560 5.89 20.95 -5.25
N ALA A 561 6.84 21.90 -5.24
CA ALA A 561 6.61 23.24 -4.71
C ALA A 561 5.53 24.00 -5.49
N LEU A 562 5.47 23.81 -6.81
CA LEU A 562 4.45 24.35 -7.68
C LEU A 562 3.02 23.96 -7.26
N MET A 563 2.79 22.72 -6.81
CA MET A 563 1.47 22.33 -6.29
C MET A 563 1.11 22.99 -4.95
N GLN A 564 2.10 23.49 -4.22
CA GLN A 564 1.94 24.17 -2.93
C GLN A 564 2.48 25.61 -3.00
N PHE A 565 2.23 26.31 -4.12
CA PHE A 565 2.80 27.62 -4.41
C PHE A 565 2.41 28.71 -3.40
N LYS A 566 1.28 28.57 -2.69
CA LYS A 566 0.83 29.49 -1.65
C LYS A 566 1.61 29.35 -0.34
N ASN A 567 2.40 28.27 -0.16
CA ASN A 567 3.26 28.14 1.03
C ASN A 567 4.45 29.10 0.91
N PRO A 568 4.64 30.06 1.85
CA PRO A 568 5.73 31.03 1.78
C PRO A 568 7.13 30.40 1.76
N GLU A 569 7.29 29.20 2.33
CA GLU A 569 8.56 28.46 2.32
C GLU A 569 8.95 27.99 0.90
N ASN A 570 7.97 27.83 0.01
CA ASN A 570 8.19 27.41 -1.37
C ASN A 570 8.47 28.58 -2.31
N TYR A 571 8.35 29.84 -1.86
CA TYR A 571 8.42 31.01 -2.73
C TYR A 571 9.64 31.03 -3.67
N SER A 572 10.85 30.85 -3.13
CA SER A 572 12.07 30.87 -3.92
C SER A 572 12.11 29.76 -4.97
N ILE A 573 11.68 28.55 -4.58
CA ILE A 573 11.68 27.37 -5.46
C ILE A 573 10.66 27.56 -6.58
N VAL A 574 9.47 28.07 -6.27
CA VAL A 574 8.41 28.34 -7.25
C VAL A 574 8.84 29.44 -8.21
N ARG A 575 9.45 30.54 -7.69
CA ARG A 575 10.00 31.62 -8.54
C ARG A 575 11.05 31.09 -9.50
N ASP A 576 12.00 30.30 -9.03
CA ASP A 576 13.04 29.69 -9.86
C ASP A 576 12.43 28.75 -10.94
N ALA A 577 11.38 28.02 -10.59
CA ALA A 577 10.67 27.16 -11.54
C ALA A 577 9.96 27.98 -12.63
N LEU A 578 9.29 29.06 -12.26
CA LEU A 578 8.59 29.96 -13.22
C LEU A 578 9.58 30.64 -14.15
N VAL A 579 10.69 31.18 -13.63
CA VAL A 579 11.76 31.78 -14.44
C VAL A 579 12.39 30.76 -15.39
N LYS A 580 12.71 29.55 -14.90
CA LYS A 580 13.26 28.46 -15.74
C LYS A 580 12.30 28.06 -16.86
N ALA A 581 11.00 28.17 -16.65
CA ALA A 581 9.98 27.83 -17.63
C ALA A 581 9.50 29.03 -18.48
N HIS A 582 10.13 30.23 -18.34
CA HIS A 582 9.73 31.47 -19.01
C HIS A 582 8.26 31.86 -18.76
N ARG A 583 7.82 31.72 -17.50
CA ARG A 583 6.45 32.00 -17.02
C ARG A 583 6.45 33.06 -15.93
N GLU A 584 7.28 34.10 -16.08
CA GLU A 584 7.30 35.26 -15.16
C GLU A 584 5.98 36.01 -15.13
N ASP A 585 5.11 35.83 -16.12
CA ASP A 585 3.74 36.33 -16.15
C ASP A 585 2.88 35.83 -14.99
N LEU A 586 3.28 34.76 -14.31
CA LEU A 586 2.63 34.22 -13.13
C LEU A 586 3.22 34.75 -11.81
N ILE A 587 4.11 35.74 -11.88
CA ILE A 587 4.69 36.44 -10.72
C ILE A 587 4.14 37.86 -10.65
N GLY A 588 3.27 38.14 -9.68
CA GLY A 588 2.64 39.46 -9.62
C GLY A 588 1.52 39.54 -8.58
N SER A 589 0.61 40.52 -8.78
CA SER A 589 -0.56 40.76 -7.96
C SER A 589 -1.88 40.38 -8.63
N ASP A 590 -1.82 39.94 -9.87
CA ASP A 590 -3.00 39.60 -10.64
C ASP A 590 -3.64 38.29 -10.15
N LYS A 591 -4.94 38.10 -10.46
CA LYS A 591 -5.69 36.89 -10.07
C LYS A 591 -5.05 35.60 -10.60
N LYS A 592 -4.38 35.64 -11.77
CA LYS A 592 -3.67 34.51 -12.36
C LYS A 592 -2.33 34.23 -11.72
N SER A 593 -1.73 35.21 -11.02
CA SER A 593 -0.40 35.07 -10.42
C SER A 593 -0.38 33.97 -9.35
N LEU A 594 0.62 33.11 -9.39
CA LEU A 594 0.82 32.03 -8.42
C LEU A 594 1.53 32.54 -7.17
N ILE A 595 2.51 33.45 -7.35
CA ILE A 595 3.28 34.04 -6.26
C ILE A 595 3.38 35.58 -6.43
N PRO A 596 3.50 36.34 -5.32
CA PRO A 596 3.69 37.78 -5.39
C PRO A 596 5.08 38.15 -5.92
N SER A 597 5.24 39.39 -6.41
CA SER A 597 6.52 39.92 -6.95
C SER A 597 7.65 39.95 -5.88
N ARG A 598 7.30 40.06 -4.61
CA ARG A 598 8.24 40.02 -3.49
C ARG A 598 7.79 38.98 -2.45
N PRO A 599 8.74 38.26 -1.82
CA PRO A 599 8.37 37.30 -0.80
C PRO A 599 7.59 37.98 0.31
N THR A 600 6.46 37.43 0.65
CA THR A 600 5.73 37.82 1.86
C THR A 600 6.62 37.44 3.04
N LYS A 601 6.93 38.39 3.96
CA LYS A 601 7.63 38.05 5.20
C LYS A 601 6.86 36.89 5.84
N ALA A 602 7.54 35.79 6.08
CA ALA A 602 7.02 34.77 6.97
C ALA A 602 6.80 35.46 8.31
N ASN A 603 5.58 35.89 8.60
CA ASN A 603 5.22 36.21 9.96
C ASN A 603 5.53 34.96 10.75
N ASN A 604 6.28 35.11 11.86
CA ASN A 604 6.43 34.09 12.89
C ASN A 604 5.03 33.73 13.44
N HIS A 605 4.22 33.08 12.62
CA HIS A 605 3.02 32.43 13.11
C HIS A 605 3.44 31.08 13.70
N PRO A 606 3.05 30.83 14.95
CA PRO A 606 3.15 29.48 15.49
C PRO A 606 2.52 28.52 14.48
N LYS A 607 3.17 27.37 14.29
CA LYS A 607 2.78 26.26 13.41
C LYS A 607 1.36 26.39 12.89
N TYR A 608 1.18 26.54 11.60
CA TYR A 608 -0.11 26.74 10.94
C TYR A 608 -1.14 25.74 11.49
N GLN A 609 -1.76 26.10 12.60
CA GLN A 609 -3.06 25.60 12.98
C GLN A 609 -3.97 26.25 11.98
N GLY A 610 -4.53 25.45 11.07
CA GLY A 610 -5.37 25.92 9.98
C GLY A 610 -6.28 27.02 10.50
N LYS A 611 -6.12 28.24 9.97
CA LYS A 611 -7.14 29.28 10.19
C LYS A 611 -8.43 28.61 9.76
N LYS A 612 -9.26 28.30 10.71
CA LYS A 612 -10.66 28.03 10.48
C LYS A 612 -11.15 29.21 9.64
N HIS A 613 -11.17 29.06 8.32
CA HIS A 613 -11.97 29.94 7.53
C HIS A 613 -13.37 29.86 8.14
N SER A 614 -13.93 30.98 8.53
CA SER A 614 -15.19 31.09 9.23
C SER A 614 -16.41 30.59 8.44
N LYS A 615 -16.16 29.84 7.36
CA LYS A 615 -17.14 29.10 6.56
C LYS A 615 -16.91 27.59 6.51
N PHE A 616 -15.80 27.08 7.10
CA PHE A 616 -15.57 25.62 7.23
C PHE A 616 -15.90 25.20 8.65
N ARG A 617 -17.17 24.98 8.93
CA ARG A 617 -17.54 24.14 10.09
C ARG A 617 -17.26 22.70 9.70
N THR A 618 -16.13 22.16 10.16
CA THR A 618 -16.05 20.73 10.37
C THR A 618 -17.19 20.35 11.29
N PRO A 619 -18.04 19.37 10.96
CA PRO A 619 -18.92 18.81 11.98
C PRO A 619 -17.99 18.31 13.09
N ASN A 620 -18.08 18.89 14.28
CA ASN A 620 -17.53 18.30 15.48
C ASN A 620 -18.09 16.87 15.57
N THR A 621 -17.30 15.88 15.20
CA THR A 621 -17.49 14.50 15.62
C THR A 621 -16.84 14.31 16.98
N GLU A 622 -16.97 15.28 17.89
CA GLU A 622 -16.84 15.02 19.29
C GLU A 622 -18.22 14.62 19.82
N PRO A 623 -18.35 13.45 20.44
CA PRO A 623 -19.56 13.13 21.22
C PRO A 623 -19.66 14.17 22.32
N GLY A 624 -20.88 14.70 22.52
CA GLY A 624 -21.16 15.67 23.55
C GLY A 624 -20.48 15.28 24.86
N HIS A 625 -19.62 16.16 25.36
CA HIS A 625 -19.12 16.10 26.72
C HIS A 625 -20.33 16.18 27.67
N VAL A 626 -20.69 15.05 28.25
CA VAL A 626 -21.30 15.04 29.56
C VAL A 626 -20.21 15.57 30.47
N SER A 627 -20.44 16.74 31.04
CA SER A 627 -19.58 17.39 32.02
C SER A 627 -19.35 16.44 33.19
N GLU A 628 -18.20 15.79 33.23
CA GLU A 628 -17.69 15.22 34.47
C GLU A 628 -17.17 16.36 35.36
N PRO A 629 -17.43 16.33 36.66
CA PRO A 629 -16.99 17.37 37.59
C PRO A 629 -15.45 17.38 37.66
N ALA A 630 -14.87 18.56 37.60
CA ALA A 630 -13.44 18.82 37.64
C ALA A 630 -12.75 18.03 38.79
N PRO A 631 -11.58 17.39 38.53
CA PRO A 631 -10.80 16.81 39.61
C PRO A 631 -10.27 17.89 40.50
N ARG A 632 -10.53 17.80 41.80
CA ARG A 632 -10.01 18.66 42.85
C ARG A 632 -8.48 18.61 42.81
N THR A 633 -7.88 19.74 42.61
CA THR A 633 -6.44 19.95 42.75
C THR A 633 -6.01 19.65 44.19
N PHE A 634 -5.27 18.57 44.39
CA PHE A 634 -4.51 18.37 45.61
C PHE A 634 -3.25 19.23 45.57
N THR A 635 -3.22 20.28 46.36
CA THR A 635 -2.06 21.08 46.68
C THR A 635 -1.04 20.23 47.45
N LYS A 636 0.17 20.12 46.93
CA LYS A 636 1.32 19.57 47.65
C LYS A 636 1.69 20.50 48.81
N PRO A 637 1.94 19.98 50.04
CA PRO A 637 2.51 20.79 51.11
C PRO A 637 3.98 21.07 50.85
N SER A 638 4.34 22.32 50.98
CA SER A 638 5.72 22.81 50.97
C SER A 638 6.45 22.31 52.23
N LEU A 639 7.54 21.58 52.04
CA LEU A 639 8.51 21.34 53.12
C LEU A 639 9.72 22.24 52.92
N LYS A 640 9.96 23.01 53.98
CA LYS A 640 11.04 24.00 54.15
C LYS A 640 12.42 23.33 54.16
N THR A 641 13.32 24.05 53.54
CA THR A 641 14.79 23.92 53.58
C THR A 641 15.40 23.76 54.95
N THR A 642 16.36 22.84 55.11
CA THR A 642 17.49 22.97 56.04
C THR A 642 18.77 22.46 55.36
N SER A 643 19.71 23.38 55.39
CA SER A 643 21.16 23.42 55.26
C SER A 643 21.99 22.18 54.92
N LYS A 644 22.97 22.47 54.03
CA LYS A 644 24.18 21.71 53.70
C LYS A 644 25.06 21.39 54.94
N PRO A 645 25.94 20.38 54.82
CA PRO A 645 27.35 20.71 54.84
C PRO A 645 28.18 20.06 53.70
N ASN A 646 29.25 20.81 53.39
CA ASN A 646 30.35 20.51 52.48
C ASN A 646 31.17 19.30 52.93
N LEU A 647 31.65 18.50 51.96
CA LEU A 647 32.96 17.82 52.07
C LEU A 647 33.58 17.55 50.70
N LYS A 648 34.63 18.31 50.48
CA LYS A 648 35.96 18.13 49.92
C LYS A 648 36.24 17.03 48.84
N THR A 649 36.69 17.57 47.75
CA THR A 649 37.67 17.19 46.71
C THR A 649 38.71 16.10 47.05
N ALA A 650 38.96 15.22 46.04
CA ALA A 650 40.28 14.78 45.56
C ALA A 650 40.17 13.68 44.47
N PRO A 651 41.24 13.34 43.74
CA PRO A 651 41.54 13.94 42.42
C PRO A 651 41.63 12.87 41.28
N LYS A 652 41.73 13.37 40.05
CA LYS A 652 42.04 12.57 38.83
C LYS A 652 43.43 11.93 38.87
N PRO A 653 43.65 10.77 38.24
CA PRO A 653 44.99 10.38 37.77
C PRO A 653 45.16 10.54 36.26
N SER A 654 46.36 10.90 35.95
CA SER A 654 46.97 11.37 34.73
C SER A 654 47.18 10.31 33.66
N LYS A 655 47.25 10.83 32.40
CA LYS A 655 47.76 10.13 31.18
C LYS A 655 49.19 9.61 31.36
N LYS A 656 49.47 8.41 30.82
CA LYS A 656 50.80 8.06 30.33
C LYS A 656 50.73 7.55 28.89
N ARG A 657 51.53 8.21 28.06
CA ARG A 657 51.97 7.84 26.70
C ARG A 657 53.06 6.80 26.81
N THR A 658 53.12 5.82 25.88
CA THR A 658 54.31 5.28 25.22
C THR A 658 53.82 4.52 24.02
N SER A 659 54.10 4.91 22.83
CA SER A 659 55.22 4.84 21.88
C SER A 659 55.32 3.50 21.13
N ASN A 660 55.07 3.62 19.81
CA ASN A 660 55.61 2.94 18.62
C ASN A 660 56.33 1.59 18.78
N LEU A 661 55.95 0.62 17.92
CA LEU A 661 56.87 -0.08 17.02
C LEU A 661 56.09 -1.00 16.04
N SER A 662 56.15 -0.69 14.75
CA SER A 662 56.03 -1.62 13.61
C SER A 662 57.43 -1.94 13.12
N PRO A 663 57.69 -2.82 12.13
CA PRO A 663 57.00 -3.98 11.58
C PRO A 663 57.94 -5.18 11.37
N ARG A 664 57.46 -6.38 11.01
CA ARG A 664 58.25 -7.28 10.10
C ARG A 664 57.39 -8.37 9.44
N LYS A 665 57.54 -8.45 8.13
CA LYS A 665 57.15 -9.53 7.21
C LYS A 665 57.81 -10.86 7.58
N ARG A 666 57.13 -11.98 7.25
CA ARG A 666 57.60 -13.16 6.50
C ARG A 666 56.44 -14.17 6.43
N GLN A 667 55.95 -14.46 5.25
CA GLN A 667 56.21 -15.64 4.37
C GLN A 667 56.04 -17.01 5.09
N GLY A 668 55.07 -17.76 4.59
CA GLY A 668 54.75 -19.15 4.77
C GLY A 668 53.36 -19.42 4.26
#